data_90fca10d8d3fa1db7a19434b080e5e59
#
_entry.id   90fca10d8d3fa1db7a19434b080e5e59
#
_cell.length_a   1.000
_cell.length_b   1.000
_cell.length_c   1.000
_cell.angle_alpha   90.00
_cell.angle_beta   90.00
_cell.angle_gamma   90.00
#
_symmetry.space_group_name_H-M   'P 1'
#
loop_
_entity.id
_entity.type
_entity.pdbx_description
1 polymer ?
#
loop_
_entity_poly.entity_id
_entity_poly.type
_entity_poly.pdbx_seq_one_letter_code
_entity_poly.pdbx_strand_id
1 'polypeptide(L)'
;MTAAALAERPALPAALPNPDANPAPDRSQLLRALELQNRGELAEAERLFRHHLGFFPLDPVALYSLAVILLRRADAPAALALLAPATAQGMGFAPVWFAHGTALQGLGRREEALASYDQALALQPDYTEVLINSGVLLRDLHRHVQALERFNRVLITKPAHETALANCAVLLTEFKRSEDAQRMLERLLAINPDYDYGLGLLAYERLHVCDWRDADALQARIVDGVRAGKRTCKSLGLMAMSDSAADHQRCAQIFAAQRYPSSAAPLWNGQRYRHDRIRLAYVSPDLREHPVGHLMAGIFERHDRQRFETFAISIGTDDGSALRARIQAGFEHFLDVRSWGSRQIAERLRELEIDVAVDLAGFTSDSRSDIFSHRPAPAQVNYLGYPGTLGTDYMDYIVADRHVIPPEHHGFYNERVVYLPDAYLPPAVGVQIAERTPTRAECGLPDDAVVFCSFNHDYKISPHMFAVWMRLLAQVPGSVLWLMSRSELSQRHLREEAAKVGVDPLRLVFAQRVPRVEDHLARYRQADLFLDTHPYNAHTTAADALLAGLPVLTYRGQAFPARVAASLLQAAGLPELVTDSLGDYEALALALARDPARRAALRQHLARHSQQGQALFDTTGFTRDLEAIYVAMWRQTQLGGVTDALSQRG
;
A
#
# COMPACT_ATOMS: atom_id res chain seq x y z
N MET A 1 -7.51 -16.55 5.98
CA MET A 1 -7.91 -17.29 7.20
C MET A 1 -6.80 -18.26 7.56
N THR A 2 -6.13 -18.06 8.65
CA THR A 2 -5.10 -19.00 9.13
C THR A 2 -5.79 -20.16 9.85
N ALA A 3 -5.29 -21.37 9.71
CA ALA A 3 -5.76 -22.58 10.39
C ALA A 3 -5.80 -22.44 11.95
N ALA A 4 -5.18 -21.40 12.48
CA ALA A 4 -5.16 -21.07 13.90
C ALA A 4 -6.53 -20.68 14.50
N ALA A 5 -7.43 -20.06 13.71
CA ALA A 5 -8.75 -19.66 14.21
C ALA A 5 -9.70 -20.84 14.50
N LEU A 6 -9.36 -22.04 14.03
CA LEU A 6 -10.10 -23.27 14.30
C LEU A 6 -9.49 -24.12 15.44
N ALA A 7 -8.41 -23.64 16.10
CA ALA A 7 -7.65 -24.42 17.06
C ALA A 7 -8.04 -24.17 18.53
N GLU A 8 -8.76 -23.09 18.85
CA GLU A 8 -9.27 -22.87 20.20
C GLU A 8 -10.48 -23.75 20.49
N ARG A 9 -10.46 -24.45 21.62
CA ARG A 9 -11.52 -25.41 22.04
C ARG A 9 -12.77 -24.64 22.43
N PRO A 10 -13.95 -24.92 21.83
CA PRO A 10 -15.19 -24.50 22.47
C PRO A 10 -15.31 -25.24 23.80
N ALA A 11 -15.62 -24.50 24.86
CA ALA A 11 -15.98 -25.12 26.12
C ALA A 11 -17.19 -26.05 25.91
N LEU A 12 -17.09 -27.29 26.33
CA LEU A 12 -18.21 -28.21 26.29
C LEU A 12 -19.38 -27.58 27.08
N PRO A 13 -20.60 -27.51 26.52
CA PRO A 13 -21.74 -26.96 27.25
C PRO A 13 -21.93 -27.73 28.55
N ALA A 14 -22.08 -26.99 29.65
CA ALA A 14 -22.25 -27.55 31.01
C ALA A 14 -23.52 -28.35 31.22
N ALA A 15 -24.43 -28.37 30.26
CA ALA A 15 -25.69 -29.16 30.32
C ALA A 15 -25.89 -29.88 28.98
N LEU A 16 -25.71 -31.18 28.99
CA LEU A 16 -26.23 -32.09 27.95
C LEU A 16 -27.75 -32.20 28.08
N PRO A 17 -28.52 -32.32 26.99
CA PRO A 17 -29.96 -32.49 27.06
C PRO A 17 -30.34 -33.75 27.83
N ASN A 18 -31.50 -33.67 28.49
CA ASN A 18 -32.11 -34.66 29.40
C ASN A 18 -32.11 -36.11 28.82
N PRO A 19 -31.61 -37.12 29.55
CA PRO A 19 -31.38 -38.46 29.04
C PRO A 19 -32.64 -39.35 28.92
N ASP A 20 -33.83 -38.87 29.24
CA ASP A 20 -35.03 -39.77 29.43
C ASP A 20 -35.93 -40.02 28.21
N ALA A 21 -35.52 -39.67 27.00
CA ALA A 21 -36.34 -39.87 25.82
C ALA A 21 -35.60 -40.59 24.68
N ASN A 22 -35.22 -41.79 24.85
CA ASN A 22 -34.86 -42.87 23.91
C ASN A 22 -33.58 -43.61 24.35
N PRO A 23 -33.46 -44.95 24.15
CA PRO A 23 -32.23 -45.65 24.50
C PRO A 23 -31.10 -45.09 23.63
N ALA A 24 -30.25 -44.29 24.25
CA ALA A 24 -29.16 -43.62 23.59
C ALA A 24 -28.17 -44.67 23.06
N PRO A 25 -27.85 -44.65 21.75
CA PRO A 25 -26.70 -45.38 21.29
C PRO A 25 -25.47 -44.82 21.96
N ASP A 26 -24.50 -45.69 22.07
CA ASP A 26 -23.29 -45.59 22.83
C ASP A 26 -22.58 -44.21 22.70
N ARG A 27 -22.81 -43.32 23.66
CA ARG A 27 -22.08 -42.04 23.80
C ARG A 27 -20.57 -42.24 23.82
N SER A 28 -20.11 -43.48 24.05
CA SER A 28 -18.69 -43.83 24.04
C SER A 28 -18.04 -43.58 22.66
N GLN A 29 -18.78 -43.83 21.56
CA GLN A 29 -18.25 -43.61 20.20
C GLN A 29 -18.09 -42.11 19.89
N LEU A 30 -19.02 -41.25 20.31
CA LEU A 30 -18.91 -39.81 20.15
C LEU A 30 -17.72 -39.24 20.96
N LEU A 31 -17.57 -39.67 22.22
CA LEU A 31 -16.45 -39.27 23.06
C LEU A 31 -15.12 -39.74 22.47
N ARG A 32 -15.05 -40.99 21.96
CA ARG A 32 -13.87 -41.49 21.29
C ARG A 32 -13.53 -40.69 20.03
N ALA A 33 -14.53 -40.31 19.22
CA ALA A 33 -14.31 -39.47 18.05
C ALA A 33 -13.73 -38.09 18.42
N LEU A 34 -14.22 -37.47 19.51
CA LEU A 34 -13.69 -36.21 20.04
C LEU A 34 -12.25 -36.36 20.55
N GLU A 35 -11.92 -37.46 21.23
CA GLU A 35 -10.56 -37.77 21.66
C GLU A 35 -9.60 -37.92 20.49
N LEU A 36 -10.00 -38.67 19.43
CA LEU A 36 -9.21 -38.83 18.20
C LEU A 36 -9.00 -37.51 17.48
N GLN A 37 -10.04 -36.68 17.39
CA GLN A 37 -9.94 -35.34 16.81
C GLN A 37 -8.93 -34.48 17.61
N ASN A 38 -8.95 -34.54 18.93
CA ASN A 38 -8.01 -33.84 19.80
C ASN A 38 -6.55 -34.33 19.64
N ARG A 39 -6.35 -35.62 19.30
CA ARG A 39 -5.04 -36.20 19.01
C ARG A 39 -4.56 -35.95 17.58
N GLY A 40 -5.41 -35.34 16.72
CA GLY A 40 -5.11 -35.11 15.30
C GLY A 40 -5.35 -36.32 14.39
N GLU A 41 -5.93 -37.40 14.90
CA GLU A 41 -6.32 -38.61 14.15
C GLU A 41 -7.61 -38.39 13.37
N LEU A 42 -7.59 -37.38 12.45
CA LEU A 42 -8.77 -36.81 11.83
C LEU A 42 -9.55 -37.80 10.95
N ALA A 43 -8.88 -38.74 10.29
CA ALA A 43 -9.54 -39.70 9.41
C ALA A 43 -10.45 -40.66 10.19
N GLU A 44 -9.97 -41.17 11.32
CA GLU A 44 -10.73 -42.07 12.16
C GLU A 44 -11.83 -41.34 12.93
N ALA A 45 -11.55 -40.11 13.41
CA ALA A 45 -12.56 -39.25 14.01
C ALA A 45 -13.71 -38.97 13.04
N GLU A 46 -13.40 -38.63 11.79
CA GLU A 46 -14.41 -38.42 10.73
C GLU A 46 -15.29 -39.64 10.52
N ARG A 47 -14.68 -40.82 10.44
CA ARG A 47 -15.43 -42.08 10.27
C ARG A 47 -16.41 -42.30 11.40
N LEU A 48 -16.00 -42.07 12.66
CA LEU A 48 -16.86 -42.25 13.83
C LEU A 48 -17.95 -41.16 13.89
N PHE A 49 -17.66 -39.90 13.56
CA PHE A 49 -18.69 -38.85 13.49
C PHE A 49 -19.71 -39.14 12.40
N ARG A 50 -19.31 -39.61 11.20
CA ARG A 50 -20.25 -40.01 10.14
C ARG A 50 -21.13 -41.19 10.56
N HIS A 51 -20.53 -42.17 11.22
CA HIS A 51 -21.27 -43.31 11.76
C HIS A 51 -22.31 -42.86 12.80
N HIS A 52 -21.88 -41.99 13.75
CA HIS A 52 -22.81 -41.45 14.77
C HIS A 52 -23.93 -40.65 14.15
N LEU A 53 -23.67 -39.80 13.16
CA LEU A 53 -24.68 -39.01 12.45
C LEU A 53 -25.61 -39.85 11.59
N GLY A 54 -25.26 -41.09 11.24
CA GLY A 54 -26.15 -42.05 10.62
C GLY A 54 -27.32 -42.46 11.52
N PHE A 55 -27.12 -42.43 12.83
CA PHE A 55 -28.18 -42.70 13.84
C PHE A 55 -28.79 -41.42 14.41
N PHE A 56 -27.98 -40.34 14.53
CA PHE A 56 -28.37 -39.04 15.09
C PHE A 56 -28.04 -37.92 14.11
N PRO A 57 -28.82 -37.77 13.04
CA PRO A 57 -28.52 -36.84 11.96
C PRO A 57 -28.37 -35.36 12.39
N LEU A 58 -28.96 -35.01 13.55
CA LEU A 58 -28.96 -33.65 14.07
C LEU A 58 -28.18 -33.48 15.41
N ASP A 59 -27.30 -34.44 15.74
CA ASP A 59 -26.45 -34.27 16.91
C ASP A 59 -25.51 -33.05 16.71
N PRO A 60 -25.68 -31.97 17.51
CA PRO A 60 -24.99 -30.71 17.26
C PRO A 60 -23.49 -30.80 17.44
N VAL A 61 -23.01 -31.66 18.37
CA VAL A 61 -21.58 -31.82 18.63
C VAL A 61 -20.92 -32.59 17.51
N ALA A 62 -21.57 -33.66 17.02
CA ALA A 62 -21.03 -34.43 15.89
C ALA A 62 -21.04 -33.62 14.58
N LEU A 63 -22.12 -32.85 14.32
CA LEU A 63 -22.23 -31.96 13.16
C LEU A 63 -21.11 -30.91 13.16
N TYR A 64 -20.95 -30.19 14.27
CA TYR A 64 -19.91 -29.18 14.40
C TYR A 64 -18.49 -29.78 14.24
N SER A 65 -18.23 -30.89 14.96
CA SER A 65 -16.91 -31.52 14.93
C SER A 65 -16.51 -32.03 13.55
N LEU A 66 -17.45 -32.67 12.85
CA LEU A 66 -17.24 -33.14 11.47
C LEU A 66 -17.07 -31.95 10.51
N ALA A 67 -17.88 -30.89 10.65
CA ALA A 67 -17.74 -29.69 9.84
C ALA A 67 -16.38 -29.04 10.02
N VAL A 68 -15.85 -28.97 11.24
CA VAL A 68 -14.49 -28.46 11.50
C VAL A 68 -13.42 -29.29 10.78
N ILE A 69 -13.56 -30.62 10.76
CA ILE A 69 -12.63 -31.51 10.00
C ILE A 69 -12.68 -31.20 8.50
N LEU A 70 -13.88 -31.09 7.93
CA LEU A 70 -14.08 -30.77 6.51
C LEU A 70 -13.51 -29.38 6.15
N LEU A 71 -13.78 -28.38 6.97
CA LEU A 71 -13.25 -27.03 6.79
C LEU A 71 -11.71 -26.96 6.87
N ARG A 72 -11.09 -27.72 7.75
CA ARG A 72 -9.61 -27.85 7.81
C ARG A 72 -9.02 -28.43 6.53
N ARG A 73 -9.78 -29.28 5.80
CA ARG A 73 -9.39 -29.83 4.49
C ARG A 73 -9.78 -28.93 3.31
N ALA A 74 -10.26 -27.72 3.60
CA ALA A 74 -10.79 -26.78 2.62
C ALA A 74 -12.02 -27.30 1.83
N ASP A 75 -12.75 -28.28 2.36
CA ASP A 75 -14.00 -28.82 1.77
C ASP A 75 -15.22 -28.06 2.33
N ALA A 76 -15.31 -26.79 1.97
CA ALA A 76 -16.43 -25.95 2.36
C ALA A 76 -17.79 -26.41 1.77
N PRO A 77 -17.88 -26.95 0.52
CA PRO A 77 -19.13 -27.50 0.00
C PRO A 77 -19.67 -28.63 0.85
N ALA A 78 -18.84 -29.61 1.24
CA ALA A 78 -19.26 -30.72 2.06
C ALA A 78 -19.66 -30.29 3.47
N ALA A 79 -18.92 -29.34 4.08
CA ALA A 79 -19.29 -28.76 5.37
C ALA A 79 -20.64 -28.05 5.32
N LEU A 80 -20.90 -27.25 4.27
CA LEU A 80 -22.19 -26.58 4.10
C LEU A 80 -23.35 -27.56 3.93
N ALA A 81 -23.19 -28.58 3.08
CA ALA A 81 -24.22 -29.60 2.87
C ALA A 81 -24.54 -30.38 4.16
N LEU A 82 -23.51 -30.63 4.99
CA LEU A 82 -23.68 -31.29 6.28
C LEU A 82 -24.51 -30.46 7.28
N LEU A 83 -24.29 -29.15 7.31
CA LEU A 83 -24.87 -28.25 8.31
C LEU A 83 -26.21 -27.66 7.91
N ALA A 84 -26.53 -27.60 6.61
CA ALA A 84 -27.75 -26.98 6.10
C ALA A 84 -29.08 -27.55 6.71
N PRO A 85 -29.28 -28.87 6.93
CA PRO A 85 -30.49 -29.38 7.56
C PRO A 85 -30.67 -28.88 9.00
N ALA A 86 -29.58 -28.78 9.76
CA ALA A 86 -29.62 -28.34 11.15
C ALA A 86 -29.92 -26.84 11.26
N THR A 87 -29.30 -26.02 10.41
CA THR A 87 -29.55 -24.57 10.39
C THR A 87 -30.95 -24.24 9.85
N ALA A 88 -31.47 -25.00 8.87
CA ALA A 88 -32.84 -24.84 8.38
C ALA A 88 -33.89 -25.12 9.46
N GLN A 89 -33.62 -25.99 10.43
CA GLN A 89 -34.47 -26.26 11.57
C GLN A 89 -34.25 -25.31 12.76
N GLY A 90 -33.40 -24.29 12.62
CA GLY A 90 -33.18 -23.31 13.67
C GLY A 90 -32.44 -23.85 14.89
N MET A 91 -31.43 -24.74 14.68
CA MET A 91 -30.69 -25.38 15.77
C MET A 91 -30.17 -24.38 16.80
N GLY A 92 -30.50 -24.59 18.08
CA GLY A 92 -30.09 -23.73 19.21
C GLY A 92 -28.67 -23.95 19.73
N PHE A 93 -27.68 -24.23 18.84
CA PHE A 93 -26.29 -24.47 19.21
C PHE A 93 -25.35 -23.55 18.38
N ALA A 94 -24.83 -22.51 19.01
CA ALA A 94 -24.03 -21.46 18.37
C ALA A 94 -22.83 -21.98 17.54
N PRO A 95 -22.08 -23.03 17.94
CA PRO A 95 -20.96 -23.55 17.13
C PRO A 95 -21.39 -24.09 15.76
N VAL A 96 -22.58 -24.62 15.61
CA VAL A 96 -23.11 -25.09 14.29
C VAL A 96 -23.29 -23.90 13.35
N TRP A 97 -23.88 -22.81 13.84
CA TRP A 97 -24.03 -21.57 13.07
C TRP A 97 -22.70 -20.94 12.72
N PHE A 98 -21.71 -20.99 13.62
CA PHE A 98 -20.35 -20.56 13.35
C PHE A 98 -19.71 -21.36 12.22
N ALA A 99 -19.76 -22.69 12.28
CA ALA A 99 -19.21 -23.54 11.22
C ALA A 99 -19.93 -23.34 9.88
N HIS A 100 -21.27 -23.15 9.91
CA HIS A 100 -22.07 -22.86 8.72
C HIS A 100 -21.63 -21.52 8.06
N GLY A 101 -21.49 -20.46 8.87
CA GLY A 101 -20.98 -19.18 8.39
C GLY A 101 -19.56 -19.27 7.82
N THR A 102 -18.69 -20.07 8.46
CA THR A 102 -17.32 -20.30 7.98
C THR A 102 -17.29 -21.03 6.64
N ALA A 103 -18.19 -22.03 6.44
CA ALA A 103 -18.33 -22.72 5.16
C ALA A 103 -18.81 -21.78 4.05
N LEU A 104 -19.82 -20.96 4.33
CA LEU A 104 -20.33 -19.95 3.40
C LEU A 104 -19.26 -18.91 3.02
N GLN A 105 -18.49 -18.45 4.00
CA GLN A 105 -17.36 -17.53 3.76
C GLN A 105 -16.30 -18.16 2.86
N GLY A 106 -15.99 -19.45 3.06
CA GLY A 106 -15.06 -20.19 2.20
C GLY A 106 -15.53 -20.33 0.75
N LEU A 107 -16.86 -20.29 0.53
CA LEU A 107 -17.50 -20.30 -0.79
C LEU A 107 -17.73 -18.91 -1.38
N GLY A 108 -17.27 -17.84 -0.71
CA GLY A 108 -17.47 -16.46 -1.15
C GLY A 108 -18.90 -15.92 -0.93
N ARG A 109 -19.80 -16.66 -0.28
CA ARG A 109 -21.19 -16.28 0.02
C ARG A 109 -21.23 -15.38 1.27
N ARG A 110 -20.66 -14.19 1.14
CA ARG A 110 -20.30 -13.30 2.27
C ARG A 110 -21.48 -12.84 3.12
N GLU A 111 -22.58 -12.41 2.51
CA GLU A 111 -23.77 -11.93 3.24
C GLU A 111 -24.48 -13.06 4.00
N GLU A 112 -24.54 -14.23 3.40
CA GLU A 112 -25.14 -15.41 4.06
C GLU A 112 -24.25 -15.91 5.22
N ALA A 113 -22.93 -15.82 5.06
CA ALA A 113 -21.98 -16.09 6.14
C ALA A 113 -22.22 -15.15 7.32
N LEU A 114 -22.40 -13.85 7.05
CA LEU A 114 -22.69 -12.85 8.08
C LEU A 114 -24.00 -13.15 8.81
N ALA A 115 -25.07 -13.50 8.07
CA ALA A 115 -26.35 -13.89 8.67
C ALA A 115 -26.19 -15.10 9.62
N SER A 116 -25.36 -16.08 9.25
CA SER A 116 -25.07 -17.25 10.09
C SER A 116 -24.28 -16.87 11.35
N TYR A 117 -23.30 -15.98 11.22
CA TYR A 117 -22.57 -15.44 12.36
C TYR A 117 -23.49 -14.64 13.30
N ASP A 118 -24.44 -13.88 12.78
CA ASP A 118 -25.42 -13.15 13.58
C ASP A 118 -26.35 -14.11 14.36
N GLN A 119 -26.74 -15.24 13.76
CA GLN A 119 -27.46 -16.27 14.49
C GLN A 119 -26.63 -16.91 15.61
N ALA A 120 -25.34 -17.18 15.35
CA ALA A 120 -24.44 -17.67 16.39
C ALA A 120 -24.34 -16.68 17.56
N LEU A 121 -24.25 -15.37 17.26
CA LEU A 121 -24.16 -14.31 18.28
C LEU A 121 -25.51 -14.02 18.98
N ALA A 122 -26.65 -14.34 18.35
CA ALA A 122 -27.95 -14.29 19.02
C ALA A 122 -28.06 -15.37 20.09
N LEU A 123 -27.46 -16.55 19.85
CA LEU A 123 -27.40 -17.65 20.80
C LEU A 123 -26.32 -17.47 21.88
N GLN A 124 -25.17 -16.96 21.49
CA GLN A 124 -24.03 -16.71 22.38
C GLN A 124 -23.41 -15.34 22.05
N PRO A 125 -23.81 -14.26 22.73
CA PRO A 125 -23.42 -12.89 22.42
C PRO A 125 -21.93 -12.56 22.54
N ASP A 126 -21.20 -13.28 23.40
CA ASP A 126 -19.77 -13.11 23.68
C ASP A 126 -18.85 -14.15 22.98
N TYR A 127 -19.38 -14.86 21.96
CA TYR A 127 -18.63 -15.87 21.23
C TYR A 127 -17.47 -15.20 20.46
N THR A 128 -16.27 -15.22 21.04
CA THR A 128 -15.09 -14.47 20.59
C THR A 128 -14.73 -14.75 19.13
N GLU A 129 -14.69 -16.04 18.74
CA GLU A 129 -14.30 -16.44 17.38
C GLU A 129 -15.29 -15.94 16.34
N VAL A 130 -16.58 -15.94 16.66
CA VAL A 130 -17.63 -15.40 15.78
C VAL A 130 -17.50 -13.87 15.67
N LEU A 131 -17.27 -13.19 16.80
CA LEU A 131 -17.06 -11.74 16.81
C LEU A 131 -15.85 -11.34 15.96
N ILE A 132 -14.73 -12.08 16.06
CA ILE A 132 -13.53 -11.84 15.24
C ILE A 132 -13.81 -12.11 13.76
N ASN A 133 -14.36 -13.28 13.40
CA ASN A 133 -14.58 -13.65 11.99
C ASN A 133 -15.62 -12.76 11.33
N SER A 134 -16.74 -12.46 12.02
CA SER A 134 -17.74 -11.52 11.51
C SER A 134 -17.20 -10.09 11.42
N GLY A 135 -16.36 -9.66 12.36
CA GLY A 135 -15.68 -8.36 12.31
C GLY A 135 -14.76 -8.23 11.09
N VAL A 136 -13.95 -9.25 10.80
CA VAL A 136 -13.10 -9.31 9.60
C VAL A 136 -13.96 -9.30 8.33
N LEU A 137 -15.03 -10.10 8.28
CA LEU A 137 -15.92 -10.14 7.14
C LEU A 137 -16.64 -8.80 6.91
N LEU A 138 -17.09 -8.14 7.96
CA LEU A 138 -17.69 -6.79 7.90
C LEU A 138 -16.70 -5.75 7.37
N ARG A 139 -15.44 -5.81 7.80
CA ARG A 139 -14.37 -4.95 7.27
C ARG A 139 -14.17 -5.17 5.77
N ASP A 140 -14.10 -6.43 5.33
CA ASP A 140 -13.92 -6.80 3.93
C ASP A 140 -15.15 -6.43 3.06
N LEU A 141 -16.32 -6.22 3.68
CA LEU A 141 -17.54 -5.68 3.08
C LEU A 141 -17.64 -4.15 3.21
N HIS A 142 -16.58 -3.47 3.66
CA HIS A 142 -16.54 -2.02 3.92
C HIS A 142 -17.59 -1.52 4.94
N ARG A 143 -18.11 -2.41 5.79
CA ARG A 143 -19.04 -2.09 6.90
C ARG A 143 -18.25 -1.80 8.18
N HIS A 144 -17.36 -0.81 8.13
CA HIS A 144 -16.29 -0.54 9.08
C HIS A 144 -16.80 -0.23 10.51
N VAL A 145 -17.92 0.49 10.64
CA VAL A 145 -18.50 0.79 11.96
C VAL A 145 -18.93 -0.49 12.67
N GLN A 146 -19.64 -1.37 11.97
CA GLN A 146 -20.09 -2.63 12.54
C GLN A 146 -18.92 -3.58 12.84
N ALA A 147 -17.87 -3.57 12.00
CA ALA A 147 -16.64 -4.31 12.27
C ALA A 147 -15.98 -3.85 13.58
N LEU A 148 -15.85 -2.53 13.78
CA LEU A 148 -15.29 -1.96 15.00
C LEU A 148 -16.11 -2.31 16.24
N GLU A 149 -17.43 -2.34 16.15
CA GLU A 149 -18.32 -2.79 17.23
C GLU A 149 -18.05 -4.24 17.61
N ARG A 150 -17.88 -5.16 16.62
CA ARG A 150 -17.56 -6.57 16.89
C ARG A 150 -16.22 -6.71 17.64
N PHE A 151 -15.17 -6.05 17.17
CA PHE A 151 -13.86 -6.11 17.84
C PHE A 151 -13.89 -5.47 19.23
N ASN A 152 -14.59 -4.34 19.42
CA ASN A 152 -14.74 -3.73 20.74
C ASN A 152 -15.45 -4.66 21.74
N ARG A 153 -16.49 -5.42 21.31
CA ARG A 153 -17.14 -6.42 22.16
C ARG A 153 -16.14 -7.48 22.64
N VAL A 154 -15.21 -7.92 21.79
CA VAL A 154 -14.12 -8.82 22.22
C VAL A 154 -13.26 -8.15 23.28
N LEU A 155 -12.88 -6.88 23.08
CA LEU A 155 -12.00 -6.17 24.02
C LEU A 155 -12.64 -5.84 25.38
N ILE A 156 -13.99 -5.86 25.48
CA ILE A 156 -14.70 -5.75 26.75
C ILE A 156 -14.47 -6.99 27.62
N THR A 157 -14.55 -8.18 27.03
CA THR A 157 -14.41 -9.45 27.76
C THR A 157 -12.96 -9.93 27.83
N LYS A 158 -12.17 -9.67 26.77
CA LYS A 158 -10.77 -10.07 26.61
C LYS A 158 -9.91 -8.84 26.24
N PRO A 159 -9.56 -7.95 27.21
CA PRO A 159 -8.85 -6.70 26.92
C PRO A 159 -7.47 -6.86 26.28
N ALA A 160 -6.86 -8.05 26.39
CA ALA A 160 -5.54 -8.39 25.85
C ALA A 160 -5.62 -9.21 24.54
N HIS A 161 -6.77 -9.24 23.86
CA HIS A 161 -6.91 -10.02 22.62
C HIS A 161 -6.21 -9.34 21.45
N GLU A 162 -5.02 -9.86 21.06
CA GLU A 162 -4.13 -9.27 20.05
C GLU A 162 -4.81 -8.98 18.72
N THR A 163 -5.54 -9.98 18.18
CA THR A 163 -6.24 -9.81 16.86
C THR A 163 -7.29 -8.71 16.92
N ALA A 164 -8.03 -8.57 18.03
CA ALA A 164 -9.02 -7.52 18.19
C ALA A 164 -8.36 -6.13 18.27
N LEU A 165 -7.27 -6.00 19.07
CA LEU A 165 -6.49 -4.76 19.16
C LEU A 165 -5.93 -4.34 17.80
N ALA A 166 -5.34 -5.27 17.05
CA ALA A 166 -4.78 -5.00 15.73
C ALA A 166 -5.86 -4.55 14.72
N ASN A 167 -7.02 -5.24 14.67
CA ASN A 167 -8.09 -4.85 13.75
C ASN A 167 -8.77 -3.53 14.16
N CYS A 168 -8.93 -3.28 15.46
CA CYS A 168 -9.38 -1.96 15.94
C CYS A 168 -8.43 -0.85 15.48
N ALA A 169 -7.11 -1.04 15.61
CA ALA A 169 -6.13 -0.06 15.19
C ALA A 169 -6.27 0.24 13.70
N VAL A 170 -6.34 -0.79 12.84
CA VAL A 170 -6.50 -0.61 11.38
C VAL A 170 -7.76 0.18 11.05
N LEU A 171 -8.92 -0.16 11.64
CA LEU A 171 -10.18 0.55 11.40
C LEU A 171 -10.13 2.00 11.91
N LEU A 172 -9.50 2.24 13.06
CA LEU A 172 -9.34 3.58 13.61
C LEU A 172 -8.45 4.47 12.72
N THR A 173 -7.41 3.88 12.09
CA THR A 173 -6.62 4.54 11.05
C THR A 173 -7.49 4.98 9.86
N GLU A 174 -8.34 4.09 9.35
CA GLU A 174 -9.25 4.38 8.25
C GLU A 174 -10.25 5.50 8.61
N PHE A 175 -10.70 5.53 9.87
CA PHE A 175 -11.53 6.62 10.42
C PHE A 175 -10.76 7.91 10.74
N LYS A 176 -9.43 7.95 10.49
CA LYS A 176 -8.54 9.07 10.82
C LYS A 176 -8.54 9.42 12.32
N ARG A 177 -8.76 8.42 13.16
CA ARG A 177 -8.70 8.50 14.62
C ARG A 177 -7.32 8.06 15.11
N SER A 178 -6.28 8.76 14.69
CA SER A 178 -4.88 8.35 14.88
C SER A 178 -4.47 8.18 16.35
N GLU A 179 -4.94 9.04 17.26
CA GLU A 179 -4.66 8.90 18.69
C GLU A 179 -5.25 7.60 19.26
N ASP A 180 -6.45 7.22 18.83
CA ASP A 180 -7.09 5.98 19.25
C ASP A 180 -6.37 4.75 18.66
N ALA A 181 -5.99 4.84 17.37
CA ALA A 181 -5.22 3.79 16.70
C ALA A 181 -3.87 3.55 17.40
N GLN A 182 -3.15 4.63 17.72
CA GLN A 182 -1.90 4.56 18.50
C GLN A 182 -2.10 3.87 19.83
N ARG A 183 -3.15 4.24 20.60
CA ARG A 183 -3.46 3.58 21.89
C ARG A 183 -3.70 2.06 21.75
N MET A 184 -4.39 1.64 20.67
CA MET A 184 -4.59 0.20 20.43
C MET A 184 -3.28 -0.51 20.10
N LEU A 185 -2.42 0.12 19.28
CA LEU A 185 -1.11 -0.41 18.93
C LEU A 185 -0.14 -0.45 20.12
N GLU A 186 -0.12 0.59 20.95
CA GLU A 186 0.68 0.62 22.18
C GLU A 186 0.27 -0.51 23.16
N ARG A 187 -1.04 -0.73 23.33
CA ARG A 187 -1.56 -1.86 24.12
C ARG A 187 -1.16 -3.21 23.52
N LEU A 188 -1.28 -3.36 22.21
CA LEU A 188 -0.89 -4.58 21.48
C LEU A 188 0.60 -4.89 21.71
N LEU A 189 1.46 -3.89 21.53
CA LEU A 189 2.92 -4.03 21.66
C LEU A 189 3.39 -4.21 23.11
N ALA A 190 2.60 -3.77 24.09
CA ALA A 190 2.84 -4.07 25.50
C ALA A 190 2.58 -5.55 25.83
N ILE A 191 1.64 -6.20 25.12
CA ILE A 191 1.31 -7.62 25.27
C ILE A 191 2.28 -8.48 24.46
N ASN A 192 2.47 -8.11 23.18
CA ASN A 192 3.33 -8.82 22.23
C ASN A 192 4.26 -7.82 21.52
N PRO A 193 5.48 -7.59 22.06
CA PRO A 193 6.45 -6.64 21.49
C PRO A 193 6.92 -7.00 20.08
N ASP A 194 6.81 -8.27 19.68
CA ASP A 194 7.20 -8.81 18.38
C ASP A 194 5.98 -9.07 17.46
N TYR A 195 4.83 -8.45 17.74
CA TYR A 195 3.65 -8.59 16.88
C TYR A 195 3.97 -8.16 15.44
N ASP A 196 3.69 -9.05 14.48
CA ASP A 196 4.01 -8.83 13.07
C ASP A 196 3.53 -7.46 12.57
N TYR A 197 4.47 -6.64 12.10
CA TYR A 197 4.26 -5.28 11.61
C TYR A 197 3.75 -4.25 12.65
N GLY A 198 3.55 -4.62 13.89
CA GLY A 198 2.98 -3.76 14.92
C GLY A 198 3.79 -2.49 15.18
N LEU A 199 5.12 -2.61 15.28
CA LEU A 199 6.03 -1.46 15.47
C LEU A 199 5.95 -0.48 14.28
N GLY A 200 5.99 -1.02 13.05
CA GLY A 200 5.91 -0.21 11.84
C GLY A 200 4.55 0.49 11.67
N LEU A 201 3.45 -0.17 12.08
CA LEU A 201 2.13 0.45 12.09
C LEU A 201 2.07 1.61 13.08
N LEU A 202 2.59 1.43 14.30
CA LEU A 202 2.64 2.50 15.30
C LEU A 202 3.48 3.68 14.80
N ALA A 203 4.67 3.42 14.27
CA ALA A 203 5.53 4.47 13.74
C ALA A 203 4.86 5.23 12.57
N TYR A 204 4.21 4.50 11.66
CA TYR A 204 3.53 5.10 10.52
C TYR A 204 2.34 5.98 10.95
N GLU A 205 1.54 5.53 11.94
CA GLU A 205 0.47 6.33 12.53
C GLU A 205 0.99 7.61 13.18
N ARG A 206 2.10 7.51 13.92
CA ARG A 206 2.76 8.68 14.53
C ARG A 206 3.29 9.65 13.49
N LEU A 207 3.94 9.17 12.43
CA LEU A 207 4.41 9.99 11.33
C LEU A 207 3.27 10.75 10.62
N HIS A 208 2.11 10.13 10.43
CA HIS A 208 0.93 10.76 9.80
C HIS A 208 0.38 11.96 10.55
N VAL A 209 0.69 12.07 11.82
CA VAL A 209 0.27 13.19 12.66
C VAL A 209 1.44 13.99 13.25
N CYS A 210 2.65 13.78 12.74
CA CYS A 210 3.88 14.41 13.24
C CYS A 210 4.07 14.26 14.76
N ASP A 211 3.68 13.11 15.32
CA ASP A 211 3.97 12.73 16.69
C ASP A 211 5.35 12.07 16.75
N TRP A 212 6.33 12.83 17.17
CA TRP A 212 7.73 12.38 17.18
C TRP A 212 8.23 11.91 18.55
N ARG A 213 7.33 11.56 19.47
CA ARG A 213 7.71 10.95 20.76
C ARG A 213 8.53 9.69 20.50
N ASP A 214 9.74 9.63 21.06
CA ASP A 214 10.67 8.49 20.95
C ASP A 214 10.96 8.05 19.50
N ALA A 215 10.87 8.98 18.52
CA ALA A 215 10.95 8.66 17.10
C ALA A 215 12.23 7.89 16.75
N ASP A 216 13.40 8.35 17.21
CA ASP A 216 14.69 7.71 16.93
C ASP A 216 14.79 6.32 17.53
N ALA A 217 14.31 6.14 18.76
CA ALA A 217 14.32 4.83 19.45
C ALA A 217 13.38 3.83 18.76
N LEU A 218 12.19 4.29 18.35
CA LEU A 218 11.23 3.46 17.62
C LEU A 218 11.75 3.08 16.24
N GLN A 219 12.34 4.02 15.53
CA GLN A 219 12.98 3.79 14.23
C GLN A 219 14.14 2.79 14.33
N ALA A 220 15.03 2.94 15.33
CA ALA A 220 16.13 2.01 15.55
C ALA A 220 15.61 0.57 15.78
N ARG A 221 14.61 0.40 16.66
CA ARG A 221 13.99 -0.91 16.90
C ARG A 221 13.40 -1.55 15.63
N ILE A 222 12.77 -0.74 14.77
CA ILE A 222 12.20 -1.20 13.51
C ILE A 222 13.30 -1.68 12.56
N VAL A 223 14.33 -0.85 12.36
CA VAL A 223 15.45 -1.15 11.45
C VAL A 223 16.24 -2.37 11.92
N ASP A 224 16.59 -2.44 13.21
CA ASP A 224 17.29 -3.59 13.79
C ASP A 224 16.46 -4.88 13.64
N GLY A 225 15.15 -4.80 13.81
CA GLY A 225 14.27 -5.93 13.59
C GLY A 225 14.24 -6.38 12.12
N VAL A 226 14.20 -5.45 11.15
CA VAL A 226 14.30 -5.77 9.71
C VAL A 226 15.64 -6.46 9.42
N ARG A 227 16.75 -5.93 9.92
CA ARG A 227 18.09 -6.53 9.77
C ARG A 227 18.17 -7.92 10.37
N ALA A 228 17.50 -8.15 11.50
CA ALA A 228 17.36 -9.46 12.14
C ALA A 228 16.38 -10.41 11.43
N GLY A 229 15.74 -10.00 10.33
CA GLY A 229 14.77 -10.82 9.60
C GLY A 229 13.37 -10.86 10.20
N LYS A 230 13.07 -9.99 11.18
CA LYS A 230 11.74 -9.88 11.79
C LYS A 230 10.78 -9.06 10.92
N ARG A 231 9.49 -9.33 11.04
CA ARG A 231 8.39 -8.59 10.39
C ARG A 231 8.00 -7.36 11.18
N THR A 232 8.94 -6.43 11.38
CA THR A 232 8.71 -5.23 12.20
C THR A 232 7.98 -4.12 11.45
N CYS A 233 8.15 -4.02 10.13
CA CYS A 233 7.55 -2.97 9.31
C CYS A 233 7.16 -3.48 7.92
N LYS A 234 6.08 -2.92 7.34
CA LYS A 234 5.77 -3.08 5.92
C LYS A 234 6.72 -2.21 5.08
N SER A 235 7.05 -2.66 3.88
CA SER A 235 8.05 -2.00 3.02
C SER A 235 7.77 -0.51 2.76
N LEU A 236 6.52 -0.14 2.46
CA LEU A 236 6.17 1.27 2.22
C LEU A 236 6.38 2.16 3.46
N GLY A 237 6.09 1.63 4.65
CA GLY A 237 6.29 2.37 5.91
C GLY A 237 7.77 2.63 6.19
N LEU A 238 8.66 1.68 5.88
CA LEU A 238 10.09 1.83 6.11
C LEU A 238 10.72 2.97 5.30
N MET A 239 10.17 3.29 4.12
CA MET A 239 10.67 4.37 3.26
C MET A 239 10.67 5.75 3.90
N ALA A 240 9.75 5.99 4.84
CA ALA A 240 9.69 7.25 5.59
C ALA A 240 10.60 7.25 6.85
N MET A 241 11.23 6.10 7.15
CA MET A 241 11.99 5.89 8.39
C MET A 241 13.46 5.52 8.15
N SER A 242 13.84 5.05 6.98
CA SER A 242 15.22 4.65 6.69
C SER A 242 15.67 5.16 5.34
N ASP A 243 16.91 5.62 5.26
CA ASP A 243 17.61 6.01 4.01
C ASP A 243 18.59 4.91 3.55
N SER A 244 18.41 3.68 4.01
CA SER A 244 19.28 2.55 3.63
C SER A 244 18.63 1.70 2.55
N ALA A 245 19.20 1.69 1.34
CA ALA A 245 18.73 0.83 0.25
C ALA A 245 18.79 -0.67 0.62
N ALA A 246 19.81 -1.08 1.40
CA ALA A 246 19.93 -2.45 1.89
C ALA A 246 18.78 -2.82 2.86
N ASP A 247 18.41 -1.92 3.77
CA ASP A 247 17.29 -2.16 4.70
C ASP A 247 15.96 -2.22 3.94
N HIS A 248 15.78 -1.39 2.89
CA HIS A 248 14.61 -1.42 2.02
C HIS A 248 14.50 -2.76 1.29
N GLN A 249 15.59 -3.25 0.69
CA GLN A 249 15.64 -4.57 0.05
C GLN A 249 15.27 -5.67 1.03
N ARG A 250 15.90 -5.68 2.21
CA ARG A 250 15.65 -6.69 3.23
C ARG A 250 14.18 -6.69 3.68
N CYS A 251 13.62 -5.51 3.93
CA CYS A 251 12.22 -5.35 4.31
C CYS A 251 11.27 -5.84 3.20
N ALA A 252 11.54 -5.50 1.94
CA ALA A 252 10.77 -5.94 0.79
C ALA A 252 10.78 -7.47 0.65
N GLN A 253 11.95 -8.11 0.78
CA GLN A 253 12.09 -9.57 0.76
C GLN A 253 11.28 -10.26 1.86
N ILE A 254 11.34 -9.74 3.11
CA ILE A 254 10.58 -10.28 4.24
C ILE A 254 9.07 -10.15 3.98
N PHE A 255 8.63 -9.00 3.50
CA PHE A 255 7.23 -8.71 3.22
C PHE A 255 6.70 -9.57 2.06
N ALA A 256 7.46 -9.65 0.95
CA ALA A 256 7.10 -10.44 -0.22
C ALA A 256 7.02 -11.94 0.10
N ALA A 257 8.02 -12.48 0.80
CA ALA A 257 8.05 -13.90 1.15
C ALA A 257 6.84 -14.33 1.99
N GLN A 258 6.31 -13.45 2.83
CA GLN A 258 5.13 -13.73 3.64
C GLN A 258 3.82 -13.49 2.88
N ARG A 259 3.73 -12.37 2.15
CA ARG A 259 2.46 -11.87 1.61
C ARG A 259 2.20 -12.32 0.17
N TYR A 260 3.25 -12.43 -0.62
CA TYR A 260 3.22 -12.65 -2.06
C TYR A 260 4.26 -13.69 -2.50
N PRO A 261 4.26 -14.90 -1.90
CA PRO A 261 5.23 -15.93 -2.26
C PRO A 261 5.07 -16.34 -3.73
N SER A 262 6.19 -16.70 -4.35
CA SER A 262 6.23 -17.23 -5.72
C SER A 262 5.33 -18.45 -5.85
N SER A 263 4.58 -18.54 -6.93
CA SER A 263 3.75 -19.69 -7.22
C SER A 263 4.62 -20.93 -7.55
N ALA A 264 4.31 -22.06 -6.94
CA ALA A 264 4.96 -23.33 -7.26
C ALA A 264 4.66 -23.80 -8.70
N ALA A 265 3.62 -23.25 -9.34
CA ALA A 265 3.21 -23.56 -10.71
C ALA A 265 3.00 -22.25 -11.50
N PRO A 266 4.08 -21.66 -12.04
CA PRO A 266 4.00 -20.46 -12.84
C PRO A 266 3.16 -20.69 -14.11
N LEU A 267 2.37 -19.69 -14.51
CA LEU A 267 1.50 -19.80 -15.69
C LEU A 267 2.29 -19.68 -16.99
N TRP A 268 3.29 -18.81 -17.02
CA TRP A 268 4.25 -18.77 -18.13
C TRP A 268 5.46 -19.65 -17.77
N ASN A 269 5.83 -20.54 -18.68
CA ASN A 269 6.93 -21.52 -18.49
C ASN A 269 7.85 -21.60 -19.72
N GLY A 270 8.13 -20.46 -20.35
CA GLY A 270 9.09 -20.37 -21.46
C GLY A 270 8.48 -20.33 -22.87
N GLN A 271 7.15 -20.23 -22.99
CA GLN A 271 6.51 -20.07 -24.30
C GLN A 271 6.92 -18.75 -24.94
N ARG A 272 7.16 -18.79 -26.26
CA ARG A 272 7.44 -17.61 -27.08
C ARG A 272 6.20 -17.28 -27.89
N TYR A 273 5.75 -16.04 -27.75
CA TYR A 273 4.62 -15.52 -28.52
C TYR A 273 5.12 -14.95 -29.84
N ARG A 274 4.28 -15.06 -30.89
CA ARG A 274 4.60 -14.57 -32.23
C ARG A 274 3.51 -13.62 -32.68
N HIS A 275 3.51 -12.42 -32.07
CA HIS A 275 2.58 -11.36 -32.43
C HIS A 275 3.25 -10.36 -33.37
N ASP A 276 2.48 -9.70 -34.24
CA ASP A 276 2.95 -8.61 -35.08
C ASP A 276 3.29 -7.37 -34.27
N ARG A 277 2.59 -7.21 -33.11
CA ARG A 277 2.80 -6.12 -32.14
C ARG A 277 3.07 -6.68 -30.75
N ILE A 278 3.90 -5.99 -29.98
CA ILE A 278 4.16 -6.34 -28.58
C ILE A 278 2.90 -6.09 -27.74
N ARG A 279 2.39 -7.11 -27.07
CA ARG A 279 1.27 -7.00 -26.14
C ARG A 279 1.73 -6.50 -24.79
N LEU A 280 1.41 -5.23 -24.51
CA LEU A 280 1.83 -4.49 -23.33
C LEU A 280 0.65 -4.28 -22.39
N ALA A 281 0.70 -4.84 -21.18
CA ALA A 281 -0.32 -4.68 -20.17
C ALA A 281 0.16 -3.83 -19.00
N TYR A 282 -0.65 -2.85 -18.58
CA TYR A 282 -0.46 -2.08 -17.36
C TYR A 282 -1.49 -2.50 -16.31
N VAL A 283 -1.00 -2.97 -15.17
CA VAL A 283 -1.83 -3.41 -14.04
C VAL A 283 -1.79 -2.34 -12.95
N SER A 284 -2.94 -1.79 -12.57
CA SER A 284 -2.99 -0.74 -11.54
C SER A 284 -4.36 -0.61 -10.88
N PRO A 285 -4.42 -0.29 -9.58
CA PRO A 285 -5.64 0.18 -8.91
C PRO A 285 -5.91 1.67 -9.20
N ASP A 286 -4.95 2.40 -9.79
CA ASP A 286 -4.89 3.85 -9.82
C ASP A 286 -5.12 4.44 -11.23
N LEU A 287 -5.75 3.68 -12.13
CA LEU A 287 -6.21 4.17 -13.43
C LEU A 287 -7.47 5.05 -13.26
N ARG A 288 -7.35 6.10 -12.47
CA ARG A 288 -8.42 6.98 -12.00
C ARG A 288 -7.86 8.34 -11.55
N GLU A 289 -8.66 9.17 -10.84
CA GLU A 289 -8.19 10.41 -10.22
C GLU A 289 -7.16 10.09 -9.11
N HIS A 290 -5.92 9.95 -9.54
CA HIS A 290 -4.78 9.57 -8.71
C HIS A 290 -3.47 10.07 -9.34
N PRO A 291 -2.39 10.36 -8.55
CA PRO A 291 -1.10 10.78 -9.10
C PRO A 291 -0.55 9.90 -10.22
N VAL A 292 -0.63 8.57 -10.10
CA VAL A 292 -0.22 7.62 -11.16
C VAL A 292 -1.05 7.82 -12.42
N GLY A 293 -2.37 8.01 -12.28
CA GLY A 293 -3.25 8.28 -13.41
C GLY A 293 -2.86 9.56 -14.15
N HIS A 294 -2.59 10.65 -13.43
CA HIS A 294 -2.14 11.92 -14.01
C HIS A 294 -0.80 11.81 -14.74
N LEU A 295 0.17 11.13 -14.14
CA LEU A 295 1.49 10.93 -14.73
C LEU A 295 1.45 10.07 -16.00
N MET A 296 0.61 9.03 -16.02
CA MET A 296 0.62 8.04 -17.09
C MET A 296 -0.37 8.30 -18.21
N ALA A 297 -1.42 9.10 -18.01
CA ALA A 297 -2.46 9.32 -19.03
C ALA A 297 -1.87 9.77 -20.38
N GLY A 298 -0.95 10.73 -20.36
CA GLY A 298 -0.28 11.22 -21.57
C GLY A 298 0.61 10.17 -22.24
N ILE A 299 1.17 9.23 -21.51
CA ILE A 299 1.96 8.11 -22.02
C ILE A 299 1.04 7.11 -22.73
N PHE A 300 -0.07 6.72 -22.09
CA PHE A 300 -1.03 5.77 -22.67
C PHE A 300 -1.60 6.24 -24.00
N GLU A 301 -1.83 7.55 -24.15
CA GLU A 301 -2.33 8.16 -25.37
C GLU A 301 -1.31 8.15 -26.53
N ARG A 302 0.00 8.12 -26.21
CA ARG A 302 1.10 8.30 -27.18
C ARG A 302 1.79 7.04 -27.59
N HIS A 303 1.42 5.89 -27.06
CA HIS A 303 2.00 4.62 -27.48
C HIS A 303 1.86 4.41 -28.98
N ASP A 304 2.95 3.98 -29.62
CA ASP A 304 3.00 3.62 -31.05
C ASP A 304 2.16 2.35 -31.29
N ARG A 305 0.93 2.54 -31.73
CA ARG A 305 -0.03 1.45 -32.00
C ARG A 305 0.35 0.58 -33.20
N GLN A 306 1.35 0.94 -33.99
CA GLN A 306 1.91 0.05 -35.00
C GLN A 306 2.84 -0.99 -34.40
N ARG A 307 3.42 -0.71 -33.21
CA ARG A 307 4.38 -1.56 -32.53
C ARG A 307 3.81 -2.23 -31.30
N PHE A 308 2.87 -1.60 -30.63
CA PHE A 308 2.28 -2.06 -29.37
C PHE A 308 0.78 -2.25 -29.48
N GLU A 309 0.29 -3.34 -28.91
CA GLU A 309 -1.11 -3.57 -28.59
C GLU A 309 -1.26 -3.39 -27.07
N THR A 310 -2.04 -2.37 -26.65
CA THR A 310 -2.04 -1.89 -25.27
C THR A 310 -3.26 -2.37 -24.48
N PHE A 311 -3.02 -2.87 -23.27
CA PHE A 311 -4.02 -3.41 -22.35
C PHE A 311 -3.97 -2.68 -21.03
N ALA A 312 -5.10 -2.14 -20.56
CA ALA A 312 -5.28 -1.69 -19.19
C ALA A 312 -5.95 -2.80 -18.35
N ILE A 313 -5.34 -3.16 -17.24
CA ILE A 313 -5.89 -4.10 -16.27
C ILE A 313 -6.22 -3.31 -15.01
N SER A 314 -7.45 -2.81 -14.95
CA SER A 314 -7.93 -1.96 -13.86
C SER A 314 -8.41 -2.83 -12.70
N ILE A 315 -7.64 -2.82 -11.61
CA ILE A 315 -7.94 -3.59 -10.39
C ILE A 315 -8.57 -2.74 -9.28
N GLY A 316 -8.64 -1.41 -9.46
CA GLY A 316 -9.18 -0.46 -8.49
C GLY A 316 -10.58 0.03 -8.82
N THR A 317 -11.10 0.90 -7.95
CA THR A 317 -12.45 1.47 -8.06
C THR A 317 -12.58 2.37 -9.29
N ASP A 318 -13.70 2.29 -9.96
CA ASP A 318 -14.14 3.27 -10.94
C ASP A 318 -14.73 4.46 -10.20
N ASP A 319 -14.10 5.62 -10.31
CA ASP A 319 -14.51 6.87 -9.66
C ASP A 319 -15.37 7.77 -10.55
N GLY A 320 -15.64 7.35 -11.79
CA GLY A 320 -16.42 8.11 -12.76
C GLY A 320 -15.76 9.43 -13.21
N SER A 321 -14.47 9.64 -12.92
CA SER A 321 -13.77 10.88 -13.22
C SER A 321 -13.48 11.07 -14.70
N ALA A 322 -13.30 12.33 -15.13
CA ALA A 322 -12.88 12.67 -16.48
C ALA A 322 -11.49 12.07 -16.79
N LEU A 323 -10.60 11.99 -15.82
CA LEU A 323 -9.30 11.36 -15.96
C LEU A 323 -9.44 9.86 -16.23
N ARG A 324 -10.33 9.17 -15.52
CA ARG A 324 -10.64 7.75 -15.77
C ARG A 324 -11.10 7.52 -17.21
N ALA A 325 -12.05 8.34 -17.69
CA ALA A 325 -12.53 8.25 -19.06
C ALA A 325 -11.43 8.53 -20.08
N ARG A 326 -10.57 9.52 -19.83
CA ARG A 326 -9.40 9.83 -20.65
C ARG A 326 -8.42 8.66 -20.73
N ILE A 327 -8.08 8.06 -19.57
CA ILE A 327 -7.19 6.89 -19.49
C ILE A 327 -7.80 5.74 -20.29
N GLN A 328 -9.09 5.45 -20.12
CA GLN A 328 -9.78 4.38 -20.84
C GLN A 328 -9.70 4.56 -22.37
N ALA A 329 -9.87 5.77 -22.87
CA ALA A 329 -9.75 6.09 -24.29
C ALA A 329 -8.29 5.95 -24.80
N GLY A 330 -7.30 6.03 -23.93
CA GLY A 330 -5.88 5.87 -24.26
C GLY A 330 -5.47 4.43 -24.56
N PHE A 331 -6.28 3.43 -24.24
CA PHE A 331 -5.98 2.02 -24.46
C PHE A 331 -6.78 1.40 -25.61
N GLU A 332 -6.24 0.37 -26.27
CA GLU A 332 -7.00 -0.45 -27.21
C GLU A 332 -7.92 -1.43 -26.47
N HIS A 333 -7.45 -1.96 -25.34
CA HIS A 333 -8.20 -2.89 -24.51
C HIS A 333 -8.20 -2.40 -23.07
N PHE A 334 -9.38 -2.15 -22.49
CA PHE A 334 -9.54 -1.76 -21.11
C PHE A 334 -10.38 -2.81 -20.37
N LEU A 335 -9.76 -3.54 -19.42
CA LEU A 335 -10.39 -4.58 -18.63
C LEU A 335 -10.57 -4.11 -17.18
N ASP A 336 -11.82 -3.92 -16.76
CA ASP A 336 -12.15 -3.70 -15.34
C ASP A 336 -12.31 -5.08 -14.68
N VAL A 337 -11.33 -5.44 -13.89
CA VAL A 337 -11.22 -6.76 -13.24
C VAL A 337 -11.22 -6.67 -11.72
N ARG A 338 -11.69 -5.55 -11.14
CA ARG A 338 -11.69 -5.30 -9.69
C ARG A 338 -12.39 -6.39 -8.88
N SER A 339 -13.43 -7.04 -9.43
CA SER A 339 -14.18 -8.12 -8.78
C SER A 339 -13.55 -9.51 -8.94
N TRP A 340 -12.51 -9.65 -9.79
CA TRP A 340 -11.89 -10.94 -10.07
C TRP A 340 -10.85 -11.31 -9.01
N GLY A 341 -10.62 -12.62 -8.82
CA GLY A 341 -9.49 -13.12 -8.03
C GLY A 341 -8.15 -12.88 -8.71
N SER A 342 -7.06 -12.71 -7.95
CA SER A 342 -5.73 -12.43 -8.52
C SER A 342 -5.25 -13.52 -9.47
N ARG A 343 -5.51 -14.79 -9.12
CA ARG A 343 -5.21 -15.92 -10.00
C ARG A 343 -6.00 -15.86 -11.32
N GLN A 344 -7.28 -15.53 -11.27
CA GLN A 344 -8.12 -15.37 -12.47
C GLN A 344 -7.59 -14.26 -13.39
N ILE A 345 -7.12 -13.15 -12.80
CA ILE A 345 -6.48 -12.07 -13.57
C ILE A 345 -5.18 -12.55 -14.20
N ALA A 346 -4.35 -13.28 -13.45
CA ALA A 346 -3.10 -13.83 -13.99
C ALA A 346 -3.38 -14.84 -15.12
N GLU A 347 -4.37 -15.71 -14.98
CA GLU A 347 -4.81 -16.63 -16.04
C GLU A 347 -5.28 -15.85 -17.28
N ARG A 348 -6.02 -14.75 -17.11
CA ARG A 348 -6.45 -13.91 -18.23
C ARG A 348 -5.29 -13.21 -18.94
N LEU A 349 -4.30 -12.70 -18.21
CA LEU A 349 -3.07 -12.15 -18.80
C LEU A 349 -2.32 -13.21 -19.63
N ARG A 350 -2.29 -14.44 -19.12
CA ARG A 350 -1.68 -15.57 -19.82
C ARG A 350 -2.46 -15.97 -21.09
N GLU A 351 -3.80 -15.99 -21.03
CA GLU A 351 -4.67 -16.25 -22.19
C GLU A 351 -4.53 -15.17 -23.28
N LEU A 352 -4.38 -13.92 -22.86
CA LEU A 352 -4.13 -12.78 -23.75
C LEU A 352 -2.70 -12.80 -24.32
N GLU A 353 -1.86 -13.76 -23.90
CA GLU A 353 -0.48 -13.88 -24.32
C GLU A 353 0.28 -12.53 -24.19
N ILE A 354 0.15 -11.89 -23.02
CA ILE A 354 0.84 -10.61 -22.75
C ILE A 354 2.35 -10.84 -22.77
N ASP A 355 3.08 -10.04 -23.56
CA ASP A 355 4.53 -10.09 -23.67
C ASP A 355 5.22 -9.37 -22.51
N VAL A 356 4.72 -8.19 -22.15
CA VAL A 356 5.26 -7.35 -21.08
C VAL A 356 4.13 -6.92 -20.15
N ALA A 357 4.21 -7.31 -18.89
CA ALA A 357 3.26 -6.92 -17.84
C ALA A 357 3.92 -5.95 -16.86
N VAL A 358 3.36 -4.75 -16.75
CA VAL A 358 3.89 -3.66 -15.93
C VAL A 358 3.02 -3.49 -14.69
N ASP A 359 3.62 -3.66 -13.51
CA ASP A 359 3.02 -3.32 -12.22
C ASP A 359 3.24 -1.84 -11.92
N LEU A 360 2.18 -1.04 -11.98
CA LEU A 360 2.22 0.39 -11.65
C LEU A 360 1.92 0.68 -10.16
N ALA A 361 1.76 -0.33 -9.34
CA ALA A 361 1.40 -0.18 -7.93
C ALA A 361 2.48 -0.69 -6.97
N GLY A 362 3.05 -1.86 -7.23
CA GLY A 362 3.98 -2.51 -6.31
C GLY A 362 3.35 -2.75 -4.93
N PHE A 363 4.04 -2.35 -3.85
CA PHE A 363 3.55 -2.53 -2.47
C PHE A 363 2.81 -1.29 -1.91
N THR A 364 2.08 -0.57 -2.77
CA THR A 364 1.21 0.54 -2.34
C THR A 364 -0.17 0.02 -1.89
N SER A 365 -1.05 0.95 -1.48
CA SER A 365 -2.43 0.62 -1.10
C SER A 365 -3.20 0.05 -2.30
N ASP A 366 -4.14 -0.88 -2.01
CA ASP A 366 -5.01 -1.52 -3.01
C ASP A 366 -4.27 -2.31 -4.10
N SER A 367 -2.93 -2.49 -3.96
CA SER A 367 -2.13 -3.29 -4.88
C SER A 367 -2.47 -4.78 -4.79
N ARG A 368 -2.22 -5.50 -5.90
CA ARG A 368 -2.44 -6.94 -6.02
C ARG A 368 -1.22 -7.60 -6.67
N SER A 369 -0.05 -7.42 -6.03
CA SER A 369 1.23 -7.97 -6.51
C SER A 369 1.24 -9.50 -6.57
N ASP A 370 0.29 -10.18 -5.91
CA ASP A 370 0.06 -11.62 -6.05
C ASP A 370 -0.37 -12.05 -7.47
N ILE A 371 -0.87 -11.15 -8.31
CA ILE A 371 -1.08 -11.42 -9.75
C ILE A 371 0.24 -11.84 -10.41
N PHE A 372 1.30 -11.10 -10.13
CA PHE A 372 2.63 -11.34 -10.72
C PHE A 372 3.34 -12.55 -10.13
N SER A 373 3.01 -12.95 -8.89
CA SER A 373 3.56 -14.16 -8.27
C SER A 373 3.16 -15.44 -9.01
N HIS A 374 2.09 -15.41 -9.81
CA HIS A 374 1.67 -16.51 -10.69
C HIS A 374 2.44 -16.52 -12.02
N ARG A 375 3.33 -15.58 -12.27
CA ARG A 375 4.11 -15.45 -13.50
C ARG A 375 3.26 -15.52 -14.77
N PRO A 376 2.34 -14.57 -15.02
CA PRO A 376 1.46 -14.58 -16.19
C PRO A 376 2.15 -14.19 -17.50
N ALA A 377 3.29 -13.49 -17.46
CA ALA A 377 3.95 -12.94 -18.63
C ALA A 377 5.46 -13.26 -18.68
N PRO A 378 6.08 -13.27 -19.88
CA PRO A 378 7.52 -13.45 -20.08
C PRO A 378 8.38 -12.38 -19.40
N ALA A 379 7.96 -11.10 -19.51
CA ALA A 379 8.60 -9.97 -18.86
C ALA A 379 7.65 -9.31 -17.87
N GLN A 380 8.07 -9.19 -16.60
CA GLN A 380 7.34 -8.55 -15.51
C GLN A 380 8.14 -7.37 -14.97
N VAL A 381 7.51 -6.19 -14.94
CA VAL A 381 8.18 -4.90 -14.75
C VAL A 381 7.57 -4.17 -13.56
N ASN A 382 8.40 -3.78 -12.59
CA ASN A 382 8.05 -2.85 -11.53
C ASN A 382 8.30 -1.42 -12.01
N TYR A 383 7.27 -0.57 -12.00
CA TYR A 383 7.43 0.80 -12.46
C TYR A 383 6.52 1.78 -11.71
N LEU A 384 7.07 2.92 -11.36
CA LEU A 384 6.45 4.17 -10.96
C LEU A 384 5.81 4.20 -9.57
N GLY A 385 4.78 3.38 -9.27
CA GLY A 385 3.95 3.56 -8.08
C GLY A 385 4.66 3.29 -6.77
N TYR A 386 5.55 2.30 -6.74
CA TYR A 386 6.36 1.94 -5.58
C TYR A 386 7.84 2.26 -5.84
N PRO A 387 8.43 3.25 -5.12
CA PRO A 387 9.79 3.72 -5.37
C PRO A 387 10.84 2.82 -4.69
N GLY A 388 11.00 1.59 -5.13
CA GLY A 388 11.95 0.63 -4.58
C GLY A 388 11.80 -0.78 -5.14
N THR A 389 12.68 -1.69 -4.71
CA THR A 389 12.61 -3.10 -5.08
C THR A 389 11.41 -3.79 -4.44
N LEU A 390 10.77 -4.72 -5.16
CA LEU A 390 9.75 -5.61 -4.61
C LEU A 390 10.36 -6.82 -3.89
N GLY A 391 11.68 -7.03 -4.01
CA GLY A 391 12.39 -8.09 -3.29
C GLY A 391 11.98 -9.52 -3.68
N THR A 392 11.41 -9.70 -4.86
CA THR A 392 10.87 -10.97 -5.36
C THR A 392 11.76 -11.55 -6.46
N ASP A 393 11.60 -12.83 -6.77
CA ASP A 393 12.27 -13.54 -7.85
C ASP A 393 11.44 -13.60 -9.14
N TYR A 394 10.18 -13.18 -9.10
CA TYR A 394 9.29 -13.19 -10.25
C TYR A 394 9.14 -11.83 -10.94
N MET A 395 9.62 -10.73 -10.37
CA MET A 395 9.73 -9.44 -11.06
C MET A 395 11.10 -9.36 -11.75
N ASP A 396 11.10 -9.19 -13.07
CA ASP A 396 12.32 -9.25 -13.86
C ASP A 396 13.07 -7.92 -13.91
N TYR A 397 12.32 -6.81 -13.97
CA TYR A 397 12.86 -5.47 -14.21
C TYR A 397 12.26 -4.42 -13.30
N ILE A 398 13.08 -3.41 -12.97
CA ILE A 398 12.63 -2.13 -12.42
C ILE A 398 13.07 -1.00 -13.34
N VAL A 399 12.12 -0.12 -13.71
CA VAL A 399 12.41 1.07 -14.51
C VAL A 399 12.82 2.21 -13.58
N ALA A 400 13.98 2.79 -13.85
CA ALA A 400 14.60 3.85 -13.06
C ALA A 400 15.34 4.84 -13.96
N ASP A 401 16.08 5.77 -13.38
CA ASP A 401 17.14 6.54 -13.99
C ASP A 401 18.43 6.41 -13.16
N ARG A 402 19.54 6.92 -13.68
CA ARG A 402 20.87 6.79 -13.03
C ARG A 402 20.99 7.61 -11.73
N HIS A 403 20.09 8.57 -11.51
CA HIS A 403 20.09 9.41 -10.31
C HIS A 403 19.32 8.74 -9.17
N VAL A 404 18.18 8.06 -9.45
CA VAL A 404 17.41 7.34 -8.42
C VAL A 404 18.03 5.99 -8.07
N ILE A 405 18.58 5.26 -9.05
CA ILE A 405 19.33 4.02 -8.81
C ILE A 405 20.69 4.14 -9.50
N PRO A 406 21.72 4.65 -8.85
CA PRO A 406 23.06 4.69 -9.44
C PRO A 406 23.60 3.25 -9.60
N PRO A 407 24.53 3.02 -10.57
CA PRO A 407 25.04 1.67 -10.85
C PRO A 407 25.60 0.93 -9.64
N GLU A 408 26.22 1.62 -8.72
CA GLU A 408 26.76 1.06 -7.47
C GLU A 408 25.70 0.55 -6.52
N HIS A 409 24.42 0.93 -6.71
CA HIS A 409 23.29 0.47 -5.89
C HIS A 409 22.53 -0.72 -6.49
N HIS A 410 22.90 -1.23 -7.68
CA HIS A 410 22.20 -2.36 -8.32
C HIS A 410 22.09 -3.59 -7.40
N GLY A 411 23.09 -3.83 -6.54
CA GLY A 411 23.09 -4.94 -5.59
C GLY A 411 21.96 -4.90 -4.53
N PHE A 412 21.26 -3.76 -4.39
CA PHE A 412 20.14 -3.59 -3.47
C PHE A 412 18.77 -3.81 -4.14
N TYR A 413 18.74 -4.30 -5.39
CA TYR A 413 17.52 -4.58 -6.13
C TYR A 413 17.52 -6.05 -6.56
N ASN A 414 16.38 -6.72 -6.42
CA ASN A 414 16.22 -8.08 -6.91
C ASN A 414 15.93 -8.07 -8.41
N GLU A 415 15.25 -7.04 -8.87
CA GLU A 415 14.96 -6.78 -10.27
C GLU A 415 16.20 -6.27 -10.99
N ARG A 416 16.31 -6.55 -12.29
CA ARG A 416 17.29 -5.90 -13.15
C ARG A 416 16.89 -4.44 -13.36
N VAL A 417 17.82 -3.52 -13.05
CA VAL A 417 17.61 -2.09 -13.26
C VAL A 417 17.75 -1.75 -14.74
N VAL A 418 16.77 -1.05 -15.29
CA VAL A 418 16.80 -0.48 -16.64
C VAL A 418 16.56 1.02 -16.57
N TYR A 419 17.28 1.77 -17.39
CA TYR A 419 17.35 3.21 -17.27
C TYR A 419 16.60 3.95 -18.36
N LEU A 420 15.76 4.91 -17.95
CA LEU A 420 15.37 6.04 -18.76
C LEU A 420 16.53 7.07 -18.79
N PRO A 421 16.71 7.82 -19.86
CA PRO A 421 17.88 8.69 -20.03
C PRO A 421 17.89 9.88 -19.06
N ASP A 422 16.74 10.50 -18.79
CA ASP A 422 16.65 11.73 -17.99
C ASP A 422 16.11 11.46 -16.59
N ALA A 423 14.80 11.26 -16.45
CA ALA A 423 14.15 10.98 -15.17
C ALA A 423 13.21 9.77 -15.31
N TYR A 424 13.07 8.98 -14.25
CA TYR A 424 12.14 7.85 -14.25
C TYR A 424 10.68 8.30 -14.12
N LEU A 425 10.44 9.47 -13.50
CA LEU A 425 9.11 10.01 -13.29
C LEU A 425 8.60 10.65 -14.59
N PRO A 426 7.44 10.22 -15.12
CA PRO A 426 6.89 10.81 -16.33
C PRO A 426 6.59 12.29 -16.20
N PRO A 427 6.73 13.08 -17.27
CA PRO A 427 6.27 14.46 -17.29
C PRO A 427 4.76 14.55 -17.04
N ALA A 428 4.33 15.46 -16.17
CA ALA A 428 2.92 15.72 -15.93
C ALA A 428 2.29 16.48 -17.09
N VAL A 429 1.83 15.76 -18.12
CA VAL A 429 1.29 16.36 -19.35
C VAL A 429 -0.22 16.44 -19.32
N GLY A 430 -0.72 17.61 -19.76
CA GLY A 430 -2.16 17.91 -19.87
C GLY A 430 -2.76 18.42 -18.57
N VAL A 431 -1.97 18.60 -17.52
CA VAL A 431 -2.40 19.37 -16.35
C VAL A 431 -2.15 20.84 -16.63
N GLN A 432 -3.22 21.58 -16.88
CA GLN A 432 -3.13 23.03 -17.06
C GLN A 432 -2.99 23.69 -15.69
N ILE A 433 -2.15 24.72 -15.60
CA ILE A 433 -2.09 25.57 -14.42
C ILE A 433 -3.11 26.68 -14.63
N ALA A 434 -3.97 26.96 -13.66
CA ALA A 434 -4.94 28.02 -13.76
C ALA A 434 -4.26 29.36 -14.08
N GLU A 435 -4.84 30.15 -15.00
CA GLU A 435 -4.33 31.47 -15.37
C GLU A 435 -4.33 32.41 -14.16
N ARG A 436 -5.43 32.39 -13.39
CA ARG A 436 -5.53 33.13 -12.16
C ARG A 436 -4.63 32.54 -11.09
N THR A 437 -3.70 33.34 -10.59
CA THR A 437 -2.94 33.03 -9.38
C THR A 437 -3.67 33.63 -8.17
N PRO A 438 -3.96 32.86 -7.10
CA PRO A 438 -4.52 33.42 -5.88
C PRO A 438 -3.52 34.41 -5.26
N THR A 439 -4.02 35.45 -4.58
CA THR A 439 -3.13 36.39 -3.86
C THR A 439 -2.54 35.74 -2.61
N ARG A 440 -1.46 36.32 -2.08
CA ARG A 440 -0.88 35.87 -0.80
C ARG A 440 -1.91 35.94 0.33
N ALA A 441 -2.70 37.00 0.40
CA ALA A 441 -3.77 37.15 1.38
C ALA A 441 -4.82 36.04 1.30
N GLU A 442 -5.23 35.64 0.07
CA GLU A 442 -6.15 34.49 -0.13
C GLU A 442 -5.54 33.16 0.31
N CYS A 443 -4.23 33.07 0.29
CA CYS A 443 -3.47 31.90 0.78
C CYS A 443 -3.13 31.96 2.28
N GLY A 444 -3.47 33.07 2.97
CA GLY A 444 -3.12 33.32 4.38
C GLY A 444 -1.62 33.63 4.57
N LEU A 445 -0.95 34.11 3.52
CA LEU A 445 0.47 34.42 3.52
C LEU A 445 0.72 35.93 3.68
N PRO A 446 1.78 36.34 4.41
CA PRO A 446 2.19 37.74 4.46
C PRO A 446 2.70 38.25 3.11
N ASP A 447 2.44 39.52 2.77
CA ASP A 447 2.78 40.09 1.47
C ASP A 447 4.30 40.18 1.23
N ASP A 448 5.09 40.59 2.23
CA ASP A 448 6.53 40.85 2.09
C ASP A 448 7.42 39.74 2.65
N ALA A 449 6.85 38.59 3.01
CA ALA A 449 7.58 37.48 3.60
C ALA A 449 8.30 36.62 2.56
N VAL A 450 9.43 36.02 2.94
CA VAL A 450 9.95 34.84 2.24
C VAL A 450 9.06 33.65 2.62
N VAL A 451 8.46 33.02 1.61
CA VAL A 451 7.56 31.87 1.78
C VAL A 451 8.30 30.59 1.40
N PHE A 452 8.76 29.87 2.39
CA PHE A 452 9.19 28.47 2.22
C PHE A 452 7.95 27.59 2.08
N CYS A 453 7.98 26.60 1.18
CA CYS A 453 6.83 25.74 0.89
C CYS A 453 7.23 24.28 0.98
N SER A 454 6.39 23.43 1.58
CA SER A 454 6.50 21.98 1.48
C SER A 454 5.08 21.38 1.49
N PHE A 455 4.62 20.94 0.31
CA PHE A 455 3.30 20.35 0.16
C PHE A 455 3.33 18.82 0.17
N ASN A 456 4.36 18.26 0.79
CA ASN A 456 4.44 16.84 1.06
C ASN A 456 3.43 16.41 2.12
N HIS A 457 3.06 15.13 2.10
CA HIS A 457 2.26 14.54 3.17
C HIS A 457 3.02 14.57 4.50
N ASP A 458 2.28 14.75 5.59
CA ASP A 458 2.80 14.86 6.97
C ASP A 458 3.79 13.74 7.32
N TYR A 459 3.53 12.48 6.92
CA TYR A 459 4.40 11.33 7.21
C TYR A 459 5.80 11.40 6.59
N LYS A 460 6.03 12.30 5.63
CA LYS A 460 7.35 12.56 5.04
C LYS A 460 8.18 13.58 5.82
N ILE A 461 7.54 14.33 6.72
CA ILE A 461 8.20 15.36 7.52
C ILE A 461 8.86 14.66 8.72
N SER A 462 10.19 14.44 8.63
CA SER A 462 10.94 13.88 9.75
C SER A 462 11.28 14.97 10.78
N PRO A 463 11.50 14.59 12.07
CA PRO A 463 11.89 15.54 13.11
C PRO A 463 13.19 16.27 12.75
N HIS A 464 14.14 15.59 12.10
CA HIS A 464 15.42 16.18 11.68
C HIS A 464 15.24 17.26 10.61
N MET A 465 14.38 17.00 9.59
CA MET A 465 14.07 18.00 8.57
C MET A 465 13.31 19.19 9.17
N PHE A 466 12.35 18.92 10.05
CA PHE A 466 11.61 19.99 10.70
C PHE A 466 12.51 20.87 11.56
N ALA A 467 13.48 20.30 12.27
CA ALA A 467 14.47 21.07 13.04
C ALA A 467 15.32 22.00 12.15
N VAL A 468 15.71 21.54 10.94
CA VAL A 468 16.38 22.40 9.94
C VAL A 468 15.46 23.56 9.55
N TRP A 469 14.20 23.29 9.22
CA TRP A 469 13.25 24.32 8.84
C TRP A 469 13.00 25.36 9.94
N MET A 470 12.98 24.92 11.21
CA MET A 470 12.85 25.85 12.35
C MET A 470 14.09 26.76 12.47
N ARG A 471 15.30 26.24 12.26
CA ARG A 471 16.51 27.08 12.22
C ARG A 471 16.51 28.07 11.05
N LEU A 472 15.97 27.69 9.89
CA LEU A 472 15.79 28.62 8.76
C LEU A 472 14.82 29.74 9.13
N LEU A 473 13.67 29.41 9.72
CA LEU A 473 12.72 30.44 10.16
C LEU A 473 13.36 31.37 11.19
N ALA A 474 14.15 30.87 12.13
CA ALA A 474 14.84 31.71 13.12
C ALA A 474 15.85 32.66 12.47
N GLN A 475 16.55 32.24 11.40
CA GLN A 475 17.58 33.00 10.71
C GLN A 475 17.07 33.95 9.61
N VAL A 476 15.80 33.80 9.19
CA VAL A 476 15.13 34.65 8.19
C VAL A 476 13.93 35.32 8.83
N PRO A 477 14.08 36.50 9.46
CA PRO A 477 12.99 37.19 10.13
C PRO A 477 11.83 37.46 9.19
N GLY A 478 10.59 37.29 9.67
CA GLY A 478 9.37 37.49 8.89
C GLY A 478 9.04 36.39 7.89
N SER A 479 9.92 35.42 7.63
CA SER A 479 9.61 34.30 6.75
C SER A 479 8.54 33.38 7.37
N VAL A 480 7.85 32.65 6.50
CA VAL A 480 6.85 31.64 6.89
C VAL A 480 7.13 30.31 6.22
N LEU A 481 6.70 29.23 6.85
CA LEU A 481 6.71 27.89 6.28
C LEU A 481 5.28 27.50 5.92
N TRP A 482 5.01 27.32 4.62
CA TRP A 482 3.71 27.00 4.08
C TRP A 482 3.61 25.49 3.81
N LEU A 483 2.81 24.83 4.62
CA LEU A 483 2.70 23.37 4.64
C LEU A 483 1.33 22.91 4.15
N MET A 484 1.27 21.70 3.60
CA MET A 484 0.02 21.00 3.37
C MET A 484 -0.19 19.97 4.46
N SER A 485 -1.04 20.26 5.44
CA SER A 485 -1.47 19.30 6.43
C SER A 485 -2.99 19.26 6.50
N ARG A 486 -3.54 18.03 6.43
CA ARG A 486 -4.99 17.80 6.44
C ARG A 486 -5.52 17.46 7.84
N SER A 487 -4.62 17.22 8.79
CA SER A 487 -4.93 16.79 10.15
C SER A 487 -4.74 17.96 11.12
N GLU A 488 -5.80 18.36 11.81
CA GLU A 488 -5.70 19.35 12.91
C GLU A 488 -4.71 18.89 13.99
N LEU A 489 -4.66 17.57 14.23
CA LEU A 489 -3.72 16.97 15.15
C LEU A 489 -2.28 17.17 14.70
N SER A 490 -1.97 16.93 13.42
CA SER A 490 -0.66 17.20 12.84
C SER A 490 -0.28 18.67 12.93
N GLN A 491 -1.20 19.57 12.58
CA GLN A 491 -0.98 21.02 12.70
C GLN A 491 -0.69 21.44 14.14
N ARG A 492 -1.39 20.87 15.13
CA ARG A 492 -1.14 21.10 16.55
C ARG A 492 0.26 20.66 16.95
N HIS A 493 0.64 19.41 16.63
CA HIS A 493 1.96 18.88 16.96
C HIS A 493 3.09 19.71 16.33
N LEU A 494 2.98 20.05 15.04
CA LEU A 494 3.98 20.89 14.37
C LEU A 494 4.13 22.25 15.04
N ARG A 495 3.02 22.89 15.47
CA ARG A 495 3.07 24.16 16.20
C ARG A 495 3.68 24.01 17.59
N GLU A 496 3.39 22.93 18.28
CA GLU A 496 4.00 22.61 19.59
C GLU A 496 5.53 22.40 19.45
N GLU A 497 5.97 21.67 18.41
CA GLU A 497 7.41 21.48 18.13
C GLU A 497 8.10 22.80 17.77
N ALA A 498 7.47 23.67 16.98
CA ALA A 498 8.00 25.00 16.68
C ALA A 498 8.15 25.86 17.95
N ALA A 499 7.15 25.86 18.83
CA ALA A 499 7.18 26.58 20.09
C ALA A 499 8.30 26.10 21.03
N LYS A 500 8.60 24.80 21.09
CA LYS A 500 9.67 24.22 21.91
C LYS A 500 11.06 24.81 21.57
N VAL A 501 11.26 25.20 20.31
CA VAL A 501 12.53 25.77 19.83
C VAL A 501 12.48 27.30 19.64
N GLY A 502 11.44 27.95 20.18
CA GLY A 502 11.32 29.41 20.21
C GLY A 502 10.88 30.05 18.88
N VAL A 503 10.36 29.28 17.94
CA VAL A 503 9.76 29.78 16.70
C VAL A 503 8.28 30.03 16.93
N ASP A 504 7.80 31.24 16.56
CA ASP A 504 6.37 31.58 16.66
C ASP A 504 5.53 30.58 15.81
N PRO A 505 4.61 29.81 16.43
CA PRO A 505 3.76 28.86 15.75
C PRO A 505 2.89 29.43 14.61
N LEU A 506 2.61 30.74 14.63
CA LEU A 506 1.86 31.43 13.58
C LEU A 506 2.66 31.54 12.26
N ARG A 507 3.95 31.34 12.30
CA ARG A 507 4.81 31.27 11.11
C ARG A 507 4.68 29.95 10.34
N LEU A 508 3.98 28.95 10.92
CA LEU A 508 3.55 27.75 10.22
C LEU A 508 2.16 28.00 9.63
N VAL A 509 2.10 28.27 8.35
CA VAL A 509 0.86 28.49 7.59
C VAL A 509 0.43 27.19 6.95
N PHE A 510 -0.83 26.80 7.09
CA PHE A 510 -1.37 25.56 6.52
C PHE A 510 -2.29 25.84 5.34
N ALA A 511 -1.91 25.28 4.19
CA ALA A 511 -2.62 25.46 2.94
C ALA A 511 -4.01 24.79 2.99
N GLN A 512 -5.04 25.54 2.65
CA GLN A 512 -6.40 25.02 2.52
C GLN A 512 -6.51 24.11 1.29
N ARG A 513 -7.38 23.10 1.36
CA ARG A 513 -7.66 22.25 0.21
C ARG A 513 -8.38 23.06 -0.87
N VAL A 514 -7.90 22.94 -2.11
CA VAL A 514 -8.60 23.45 -3.30
C VAL A 514 -9.14 22.28 -4.11
N PRO A 515 -10.35 22.38 -4.70
CA PRO A 515 -10.97 21.26 -5.40
C PRO A 515 -10.28 20.87 -6.71
N ARG A 516 -9.75 21.89 -7.41
CA ARG A 516 -9.19 21.72 -8.75
C ARG A 516 -7.66 21.64 -8.69
N VAL A 517 -7.07 20.73 -9.44
CA VAL A 517 -5.62 20.56 -9.54
C VAL A 517 -4.94 21.78 -10.17
N GLU A 518 -5.62 22.43 -11.12
CA GLU A 518 -5.11 23.64 -11.78
C GLU A 518 -4.93 24.80 -10.80
N ASP A 519 -5.86 24.96 -9.86
CA ASP A 519 -5.80 25.98 -8.80
C ASP A 519 -4.74 25.60 -7.76
N HIS A 520 -4.59 24.29 -7.49
CA HIS A 520 -3.52 23.79 -6.63
C HIS A 520 -2.14 24.11 -7.21
N LEU A 521 -1.93 23.93 -8.50
CA LEU A 521 -0.66 24.27 -9.16
C LEU A 521 -0.43 25.79 -9.20
N ALA A 522 -1.47 26.59 -9.48
CA ALA A 522 -1.33 28.04 -9.58
C ALA A 522 -0.86 28.68 -8.27
N ARG A 523 -1.22 28.14 -7.11
CA ARG A 523 -0.81 28.71 -5.81
C ARG A 523 0.68 28.54 -5.50
N TYR A 524 1.41 27.57 -6.12
CA TYR A 524 2.84 27.45 -5.95
C TYR A 524 3.60 28.72 -6.37
N ARG A 525 2.99 29.56 -7.23
CA ARG A 525 3.54 30.86 -7.64
C ARG A 525 3.68 31.84 -6.46
N GLN A 526 2.98 31.62 -5.34
CA GLN A 526 3.03 32.47 -4.13
C GLN A 526 4.18 32.08 -3.19
N ALA A 527 4.76 30.89 -3.35
CA ALA A 527 5.92 30.45 -2.58
C ALA A 527 7.23 30.92 -3.22
N ASP A 528 8.31 31.03 -2.47
CA ASP A 528 9.63 31.49 -2.91
C ASP A 528 10.61 30.33 -3.15
N LEU A 529 10.54 29.29 -2.33
CA LEU A 529 11.39 28.10 -2.40
C LEU A 529 10.63 26.89 -1.86
N PHE A 530 10.63 25.78 -2.60
CA PHE A 530 10.14 24.51 -2.10
C PHE A 530 11.25 23.80 -1.31
N LEU A 531 10.96 23.46 -0.07
CA LEU A 531 11.83 22.71 0.83
C LEU A 531 11.43 21.23 0.80
N ASP A 532 12.27 20.39 0.22
CA ASP A 532 12.03 18.96 0.14
C ASP A 532 12.26 18.24 1.47
N THR A 533 11.67 17.06 1.60
CA THR A 533 11.72 16.18 2.77
C THR A 533 12.76 15.07 2.61
N HIS A 534 13.20 14.48 3.74
CA HIS A 534 14.13 13.34 3.80
C HIS A 534 13.77 12.47 5.03
N PRO A 535 13.86 11.15 4.94
CA PRO A 535 14.39 10.26 3.88
C PRO A 535 13.44 9.97 2.72
N TYR A 536 12.22 10.48 2.73
CA TYR A 536 11.27 10.31 1.65
C TYR A 536 11.03 11.66 0.97
N ASN A 537 11.63 11.85 -0.22
CA ASN A 537 11.51 13.08 -0.98
C ASN A 537 10.09 13.35 -1.51
N ALA A 538 9.88 14.57 -1.95
CA ALA A 538 8.81 14.95 -2.86
C ALA A 538 9.01 14.24 -4.21
N HIS A 539 7.97 13.54 -4.68
CA HIS A 539 7.94 12.92 -6.00
C HIS A 539 7.05 13.77 -6.91
N THR A 540 5.75 13.44 -7.05
CA THR A 540 4.80 14.26 -7.81
C THR A 540 4.74 15.71 -7.30
N THR A 541 4.86 15.93 -5.99
CA THR A 541 4.85 17.29 -5.42
C THR A 541 6.06 18.12 -5.81
N ALA A 542 7.24 17.50 -6.05
CA ALA A 542 8.40 18.20 -6.61
C ALA A 542 8.19 18.50 -8.11
N ALA A 543 7.66 17.52 -8.87
CA ALA A 543 7.33 17.71 -10.28
C ALA A 543 6.29 18.84 -10.45
N ASP A 544 5.27 18.89 -9.61
CA ASP A 544 4.25 19.96 -9.58
C ASP A 544 4.85 21.32 -9.28
N ALA A 545 5.76 21.41 -8.30
CA ALA A 545 6.46 22.64 -7.96
C ALA A 545 7.31 23.14 -9.13
N LEU A 546 8.11 22.26 -9.76
CA LEU A 546 8.94 22.59 -10.92
C LEU A 546 8.10 23.00 -12.13
N LEU A 547 6.98 22.29 -12.39
CA LEU A 547 6.02 22.63 -13.43
C LEU A 547 5.41 24.03 -13.22
N ALA A 548 5.11 24.38 -11.96
CA ALA A 548 4.58 25.68 -11.58
C ALA A 548 5.66 26.79 -11.55
N GLY A 549 6.90 26.49 -11.86
CA GLY A 549 8.02 27.41 -11.89
C GLY A 549 8.59 27.74 -10.49
N LEU A 550 8.32 26.92 -9.48
CA LEU A 550 8.88 27.07 -8.14
C LEU A 550 10.18 26.25 -8.01
N PRO A 551 11.33 26.87 -7.68
CA PRO A 551 12.57 26.14 -7.42
C PRO A 551 12.40 25.18 -6.23
N VAL A 552 12.92 23.96 -6.37
CA VAL A 552 12.93 22.91 -5.35
C VAL A 552 14.35 22.76 -4.83
N LEU A 553 14.54 22.74 -3.53
CA LEU A 553 15.81 22.41 -2.89
C LEU A 553 15.68 21.04 -2.25
N THR A 554 16.60 20.12 -2.53
CA THR A 554 16.59 18.76 -2.00
C THR A 554 17.91 18.34 -1.35
N TYR A 555 17.82 17.46 -0.38
CA TYR A 555 18.93 16.66 0.15
C TYR A 555 18.84 15.25 -0.44
N ARG A 556 19.88 14.85 -1.19
CA ARG A 556 19.98 13.55 -1.84
C ARG A 556 20.47 12.49 -0.86
N GLY A 557 19.62 11.51 -0.58
CA GLY A 557 19.98 10.38 0.25
C GLY A 557 20.55 9.18 -0.52
N GLN A 558 20.47 7.98 0.10
CA GLN A 558 21.00 6.73 -0.42
C GLN A 558 19.92 5.83 -1.04
N ALA A 559 18.71 5.81 -0.45
CA ALA A 559 17.62 4.96 -0.92
C ALA A 559 16.84 5.64 -2.07
N PHE A 560 16.18 4.84 -2.91
CA PHE A 560 15.38 5.33 -4.04
C PHE A 560 14.47 6.52 -3.67
N PRO A 561 13.58 6.41 -2.64
CA PRO A 561 12.66 7.50 -2.34
C PRO A 561 13.34 8.80 -1.88
N ALA A 562 14.60 8.73 -1.43
CA ALA A 562 15.40 9.89 -1.03
C ALA A 562 16.20 10.53 -2.16
N ARG A 563 16.00 10.10 -3.42
CA ARG A 563 16.78 10.53 -4.59
C ARG A 563 15.90 11.06 -5.73
N VAL A 564 14.61 10.96 -5.60
CA VAL A 564 13.66 11.30 -6.68
C VAL A 564 13.68 12.80 -7.01
N ALA A 565 13.65 13.67 -6.01
CA ALA A 565 13.73 15.11 -6.28
C ALA A 565 15.06 15.51 -6.89
N ALA A 566 16.16 14.84 -6.54
CA ALA A 566 17.46 15.05 -7.18
C ALA A 566 17.43 14.66 -8.67
N SER A 567 16.81 13.54 -9.03
CA SER A 567 16.60 13.14 -10.42
C SER A 567 15.81 14.20 -11.22
N LEU A 568 14.70 14.68 -10.65
CA LEU A 568 13.88 15.72 -11.28
C LEU A 568 14.67 17.03 -11.48
N LEU A 569 15.50 17.42 -10.53
CA LEU A 569 16.34 18.62 -10.63
C LEU A 569 17.43 18.47 -11.68
N GLN A 570 18.03 17.28 -11.83
CA GLN A 570 18.96 17.01 -12.92
C GLN A 570 18.27 17.15 -14.28
N ALA A 571 17.09 16.53 -14.44
CA ALA A 571 16.29 16.65 -15.67
C ALA A 571 15.78 18.08 -15.95
N ALA A 572 15.59 18.89 -14.89
CA ALA A 572 15.24 20.31 -15.00
C ALA A 572 16.45 21.23 -15.26
N GLY A 573 17.68 20.69 -15.33
CA GLY A 573 18.90 21.48 -15.52
C GLY A 573 19.27 22.37 -14.33
N LEU A 574 18.92 21.95 -13.10
CA LEU A 574 19.16 22.65 -11.84
C LEU A 574 19.93 21.79 -10.82
N PRO A 575 21.07 21.17 -11.23
CA PRO A 575 21.84 20.31 -10.33
C PRO A 575 22.36 21.03 -9.07
N GLU A 576 22.55 22.36 -9.13
CA GLU A 576 23.02 23.18 -8.02
C GLU A 576 22.00 23.28 -6.85
N LEU A 577 20.77 22.79 -7.03
CA LEU A 577 19.75 22.70 -5.98
C LEU A 577 19.72 21.33 -5.31
N VAL A 578 20.62 20.42 -5.68
CA VAL A 578 20.83 19.13 -5.04
C VAL A 578 21.98 19.24 -4.05
N THR A 579 21.74 18.87 -2.79
CA THR A 579 22.77 18.88 -1.74
C THR A 579 23.03 17.48 -1.21
N ASP A 580 24.21 17.24 -0.65
CA ASP A 580 24.65 15.93 -0.16
C ASP A 580 24.75 15.86 1.37
N SER A 581 24.38 16.96 2.06
CA SER A 581 24.28 17.00 3.51
C SER A 581 23.14 17.92 3.97
N LEU A 582 22.61 17.68 5.17
CA LEU A 582 21.62 18.59 5.79
C LEU A 582 22.24 19.98 6.09
N GLY A 583 23.54 20.04 6.35
CA GLY A 583 24.24 21.31 6.54
C GLY A 583 24.28 22.15 5.26
N ASP A 584 24.62 21.53 4.12
CA ASP A 584 24.63 22.22 2.82
C ASP A 584 23.20 22.60 2.39
N TYR A 585 22.21 21.74 2.68
CA TYR A 585 20.80 22.04 2.44
C TYR A 585 20.36 23.29 3.22
N GLU A 586 20.67 23.38 4.52
CA GLU A 586 20.37 24.55 5.34
C GLU A 586 21.10 25.81 4.84
N ALA A 587 22.39 25.70 4.55
CA ALA A 587 23.19 26.81 4.05
C ALA A 587 22.68 27.35 2.70
N LEU A 588 22.33 26.45 1.77
CA LEU A 588 21.81 26.84 0.46
C LEU A 588 20.40 27.43 0.57
N ALA A 589 19.50 26.85 1.41
CA ALA A 589 18.20 27.42 1.68
C ALA A 589 18.30 28.86 2.22
N LEU A 590 19.20 29.09 3.15
CA LEU A 590 19.48 30.43 3.74
C LEU A 590 20.03 31.42 2.70
N ALA A 591 20.96 30.97 1.87
CA ALA A 591 21.52 31.81 0.78
C ALA A 591 20.41 32.20 -0.22
N LEU A 592 19.59 31.25 -0.65
CA LEU A 592 18.46 31.49 -1.55
C LEU A 592 17.40 32.42 -0.91
N ALA A 593 17.11 32.26 0.38
CA ALA A 593 16.16 33.13 1.08
C ALA A 593 16.60 34.60 1.08
N ARG A 594 17.90 34.84 1.16
CA ARG A 594 18.50 36.19 1.20
C ARG A 594 18.78 36.80 -0.17
N ASP A 595 18.68 36.01 -1.25
CA ASP A 595 18.99 36.44 -2.62
C ASP A 595 17.78 36.35 -3.54
N PRO A 596 16.92 37.39 -3.61
CA PRO A 596 15.74 37.39 -4.48
C PRO A 596 16.12 37.37 -5.98
N ALA A 597 17.27 37.91 -6.37
CA ALA A 597 17.71 37.89 -7.76
C ALA A 597 18.04 36.47 -8.22
N ARG A 598 18.71 35.70 -7.37
CA ARG A 598 18.99 34.28 -7.64
C ARG A 598 17.71 33.46 -7.74
N ARG A 599 16.72 33.64 -6.84
CA ARG A 599 15.41 33.00 -6.94
C ARG A 599 14.69 33.35 -8.25
N ALA A 600 14.72 34.63 -8.66
CA ALA A 600 14.14 35.06 -9.92
C ALA A 600 14.82 34.41 -11.13
N ALA A 601 16.13 34.28 -11.12
CA ALA A 601 16.91 33.62 -12.18
C ALA A 601 16.54 32.13 -12.30
N LEU A 602 16.39 31.41 -11.18
CA LEU A 602 15.93 30.01 -11.16
C LEU A 602 14.53 29.84 -11.73
N ARG A 603 13.60 30.76 -11.40
CA ARG A 603 12.24 30.75 -11.97
C ARG A 603 12.25 30.99 -13.48
N GLN A 604 13.07 31.92 -13.95
CA GLN A 604 13.23 32.19 -15.38
C GLN A 604 13.83 30.98 -16.11
N HIS A 605 14.77 30.27 -15.50
CA HIS A 605 15.31 29.03 -16.04
C HIS A 605 14.22 27.97 -16.23
N LEU A 606 13.43 27.70 -15.19
CA LEU A 606 12.31 26.75 -15.26
C LEU A 606 11.27 27.13 -16.32
N ALA A 607 10.91 28.39 -16.41
CA ALA A 607 9.98 28.88 -17.43
C ALA A 607 10.49 28.63 -18.86
N ARG A 608 11.80 28.87 -19.13
CA ARG A 608 12.43 28.59 -20.43
C ARG A 608 12.46 27.09 -20.74
N HIS A 609 12.83 26.24 -19.77
CA HIS A 609 12.84 24.78 -19.94
C HIS A 609 11.45 24.22 -20.28
N SER A 610 10.42 24.68 -19.58
CA SER A 610 9.03 24.30 -19.85
C SER A 610 8.58 24.73 -21.25
N GLN A 611 8.86 25.97 -21.68
CA GLN A 611 8.53 26.47 -23.00
C GLN A 611 9.24 25.72 -24.16
N GLN A 612 10.46 25.25 -23.90
CA GLN A 612 11.26 24.51 -24.88
C GLN A 612 10.88 23.01 -24.93
N GLY A 613 10.01 22.53 -24.04
CA GLY A 613 9.61 21.12 -24.00
C GLY A 613 10.79 20.16 -23.77
N GLN A 614 11.75 20.55 -22.91
CA GLN A 614 12.96 19.76 -22.67
C GLN A 614 12.74 18.74 -21.56
N ALA A 615 13.38 17.57 -21.68
CA ALA A 615 13.47 16.49 -20.69
C ALA A 615 12.22 16.33 -19.81
N LEU A 616 12.17 16.99 -18.65
CA LEU A 616 11.07 16.92 -17.68
C LEU A 616 9.69 17.33 -18.26
N PHE A 617 9.65 17.96 -19.43
CA PHE A 617 8.42 18.47 -20.09
C PHE A 617 8.16 17.82 -21.45
N ASP A 618 8.96 16.82 -21.86
CA ASP A 618 8.82 16.11 -23.16
C ASP A 618 8.18 14.73 -22.98
N THR A 619 6.85 14.67 -22.99
CA THR A 619 6.13 13.38 -22.90
C THR A 619 6.33 12.49 -24.12
N THR A 620 6.48 13.09 -25.30
CA THR A 620 6.65 12.32 -26.54
C THR A 620 7.99 11.61 -26.55
N GLY A 621 9.08 12.33 -26.21
CA GLY A 621 10.39 11.75 -26.03
C GLY A 621 10.40 10.68 -24.94
N PHE A 622 9.83 10.99 -23.78
CA PHE A 622 9.70 10.05 -22.68
C PHE A 622 8.99 8.75 -23.08
N THR A 623 7.84 8.85 -23.80
CA THR A 623 7.10 7.66 -24.25
C THR A 623 7.96 6.81 -25.19
N ARG A 624 8.66 7.43 -26.14
CA ARG A 624 9.56 6.74 -27.05
C ARG A 624 10.69 6.00 -26.33
N ASP A 625 11.27 6.62 -25.30
CA ASP A 625 12.36 6.02 -24.53
C ASP A 625 11.85 4.85 -23.67
N LEU A 626 10.67 4.99 -23.06
CA LEU A 626 10.01 3.90 -22.34
C LEU A 626 9.66 2.73 -23.26
N GLU A 627 9.17 3.01 -24.46
CA GLU A 627 8.92 1.98 -25.49
C GLU A 627 10.20 1.27 -25.95
N ALA A 628 11.30 1.99 -26.05
CA ALA A 628 12.59 1.40 -26.41
C ALA A 628 13.02 0.37 -25.33
N ILE A 629 12.79 0.67 -24.05
CA ILE A 629 13.00 -0.24 -22.92
C ILE A 629 12.12 -1.50 -23.09
N TYR A 630 10.82 -1.35 -23.33
CA TYR A 630 9.89 -2.49 -23.50
C TYR A 630 10.26 -3.37 -24.70
N VAL A 631 10.67 -2.77 -25.81
CA VAL A 631 11.19 -3.52 -26.97
C VAL A 631 12.44 -4.31 -26.62
N ALA A 632 13.34 -3.71 -25.85
CA ALA A 632 14.56 -4.40 -25.43
C ALA A 632 14.25 -5.58 -24.50
N MET A 633 13.31 -5.43 -23.54
CA MET A 633 12.83 -6.50 -22.69
C MET A 633 12.18 -7.63 -23.51
N TRP A 634 11.29 -7.28 -24.42
CA TRP A 634 10.64 -8.25 -25.31
C TRP A 634 11.66 -9.03 -26.15
N ARG A 635 12.61 -8.34 -26.80
CA ARG A 635 13.68 -9.00 -27.56
C ARG A 635 14.47 -10.00 -26.71
N GLN A 636 14.76 -9.63 -25.48
CA GLN A 636 15.46 -10.48 -24.54
C GLN A 636 14.69 -11.78 -24.25
N THR A 637 13.38 -11.71 -24.06
CA THR A 637 12.53 -12.91 -23.87
C THR A 637 12.48 -13.78 -25.11
N GLN A 638 12.51 -13.18 -26.32
CA GLN A 638 12.54 -13.92 -27.59
C GLN A 638 13.88 -14.66 -27.81
N LEU A 639 14.99 -14.17 -27.27
CA LEU A 639 16.30 -14.83 -27.36
C LEU A 639 16.46 -16.00 -26.39
N GLY A 640 15.54 -16.18 -25.44
CA GLY A 640 15.52 -17.34 -24.53
C GLY A 640 16.51 -17.26 -23.39
N GLY A 641 16.97 -16.08 -23.01
CA GLY A 641 17.89 -15.91 -21.88
C GLY A 641 18.08 -14.45 -21.50
N VAL A 642 18.34 -14.26 -20.21
CA VAL A 642 18.67 -12.97 -19.63
C VAL A 642 20.17 -12.73 -19.84
N THR A 643 20.56 -11.96 -20.87
CA THR A 643 21.95 -11.52 -21.05
C THR A 643 22.15 -10.09 -20.54
N ASP A 644 23.36 -9.75 -20.08
CA ASP A 644 23.71 -8.45 -19.45
C ASP A 644 23.63 -7.22 -20.38
N ALA A 645 23.18 -7.39 -21.62
CA ALA A 645 23.24 -6.35 -22.66
C ALA A 645 22.34 -5.11 -22.43
N LEU A 646 21.36 -5.16 -21.52
CA LEU A 646 20.44 -4.04 -21.27
C LEU A 646 21.00 -3.01 -20.26
N SER A 647 21.96 -3.39 -19.42
CA SER A 647 22.57 -2.49 -18.43
C SER A 647 23.64 -1.54 -19.00
N GLN A 648 24.05 -1.73 -20.28
CA GLN A 648 25.18 -1.00 -20.86
C GLN A 648 24.80 0.10 -21.86
N ARG A 649 23.52 0.29 -22.19
CA ARG A 649 23.07 1.34 -23.11
C ARG A 649 22.29 2.41 -22.35
N GLY A 650 22.98 3.43 -21.91
CA GLY A 650 22.49 4.67 -21.33
C GLY A 650 23.57 5.72 -21.27
#